data_3cf0342cca2897aba5d06bc4ddc8a286
#
_entry.id   3cf0342cca2897aba5d06bc4ddc8a286
#
_cell.length_a   1.000
_cell.length_b   1.000
_cell.length_c   1.000
_cell.angle_alpha   90.00
_cell.angle_beta   90.00
_cell.angle_gamma   90.00
#
_symmetry.space_group_name_H-M   'P 1'
#
loop_
_entity.id
_entity.type
_entity.pdbx_description
1 polymer ?
#
loop_
_entity_poly.entity_id
_entity_poly.type
_entity_poly.pdbx_seq_one_letter_code
_entity_poly.pdbx_strand_id
1 'polypeptide(L)'
;MAHLITLATCSLNQWALDWEGNLERIRTSILKAKEAGATLRTGPELEISGYGCLDHFLESDVYDHAMDMLFKILTDTSLHGILIDVGLPIMHRGCRFNSRAIILDGKLICLRPKLYLANDGNFRENRFFTPWHRPRHVEMHNLPPQLQEHQGVRQVPIGDVILSLNDTTLAAETCEELFTPQAPHINMGLNGVEIFTNSSGSHHSLRKLNERIALIQEATRKNGGIYLYANQSGCDGDRLLYDGCSMIMVNGEIVAQGSQFSLEDVEVVTATVDLEEVRAHRCAPSRAFQAMQAPAYDRIEVDFRLTHETTSIMEIPTPTRPPRYHLPEEEIVLRRSKMAGYLVPLSGGIDSCATATIVYSMCRLVVQAVKDGNKEVIADVKRIAAFSDKLPDTPEEFCNQIFHTIYMGMANQSSKETRQRAQDLAKRIGSYHTDLNIDDTYHATKNLLTQGTGFEPKFKVHGGSNTENLALQNIQSRSRMVIAYYYAQMLPMVRQRPGGGSLLVLGSSNVDECLRGYLTKYDCSSADINPIGSISKSDLKRFIAWASKNLDMPILEDFIHAILDMGMTYDELSRFGTLRKQHNLGPYGMFLRLLNEWGGHGKLSPREIADKVKRFHHYHFINRHKQTVATPAYHAESYSPDDHRFDLRPFLYPPAFASWSFKKIDERVEALEKAMKRGQTIR
;
A
#
# COMPACT_ATOMS: atom_id res chain seq x y z
N MET A 1 -43.91 9.30 1.56
CA MET A 1 -43.51 7.88 1.58
C MET A 1 -42.00 7.88 1.58
N ALA A 2 -41.34 7.12 2.46
CA ALA A 2 -39.87 7.02 2.45
C ALA A 2 -39.43 6.40 1.11
N HIS A 3 -38.36 6.96 0.50
CA HIS A 3 -37.76 6.45 -0.73
C HIS A 3 -36.53 5.63 -0.36
N LEU A 4 -36.76 4.44 0.22
CA LEU A 4 -35.71 3.55 0.68
C LEU A 4 -35.05 2.86 -0.48
N ILE A 5 -33.69 2.83 -0.45
CA ILE A 5 -32.85 2.11 -1.38
C ILE A 5 -31.80 1.31 -0.61
N THR A 6 -31.51 0.10 -1.06
CA THR A 6 -30.37 -0.67 -0.55
C THR A 6 -29.25 -0.65 -1.58
N LEU A 7 -28.08 -0.19 -1.17
CA LEU A 7 -26.91 0.01 -2.01
C LEU A 7 -25.75 -0.87 -1.52
N ALA A 8 -24.91 -1.31 -2.44
CA ALA A 8 -23.75 -2.14 -2.15
C ALA A 8 -22.46 -1.57 -2.72
N THR A 9 -21.42 -1.64 -1.92
CA THR A 9 -20.03 -1.41 -2.33
C THR A 9 -19.17 -2.56 -1.83
N CYS A 10 -18.00 -2.80 -2.44
CA CYS A 10 -17.21 -3.96 -2.06
C CYS A 10 -15.69 -3.69 -2.04
N SER A 11 -15.01 -4.51 -1.26
CA SER A 11 -13.57 -4.69 -1.30
C SER A 11 -13.26 -6.06 -1.90
N LEU A 12 -12.43 -6.11 -2.94
CA LEU A 12 -12.06 -7.33 -3.65
C LEU A 12 -10.56 -7.51 -3.67
N ASN A 13 -10.11 -8.74 -3.43
CA ASN A 13 -8.70 -9.13 -3.52
C ASN A 13 -8.34 -9.46 -4.98
N GLN A 14 -8.40 -8.45 -5.85
CA GLN A 14 -8.07 -8.62 -7.27
C GLN A 14 -6.57 -8.73 -7.48
N TRP A 15 -6.17 -9.53 -8.47
CA TRP A 15 -4.78 -9.77 -8.82
C TRP A 15 -4.52 -9.39 -10.26
N ALA A 16 -3.37 -8.77 -10.54
CA ALA A 16 -3.02 -8.37 -11.90
C ALA A 16 -3.01 -9.56 -12.85
N LEU A 17 -3.77 -9.46 -13.96
CA LEU A 17 -3.91 -10.46 -15.01
C LEU A 17 -4.53 -11.82 -14.58
N ASP A 18 -5.09 -11.92 -13.39
CA ASP A 18 -5.86 -13.10 -12.94
C ASP A 18 -7.32 -13.02 -13.44
N TRP A 19 -7.49 -13.10 -14.75
CA TRP A 19 -8.76 -12.83 -15.44
C TRP A 19 -9.95 -13.65 -14.89
N GLU A 20 -9.78 -14.95 -14.76
CA GLU A 20 -10.85 -15.84 -14.28
C GLU A 20 -11.09 -15.68 -12.77
N GLY A 21 -10.02 -15.57 -11.98
CA GLY A 21 -10.17 -15.35 -10.53
C GLY A 21 -10.78 -13.98 -10.22
N ASN A 22 -10.39 -12.93 -10.95
CA ASN A 22 -10.99 -11.60 -10.81
C ASN A 22 -12.48 -11.64 -11.20
N LEU A 23 -12.83 -12.31 -12.30
CA LEU A 23 -14.20 -12.47 -12.75
C LEU A 23 -15.07 -13.19 -11.70
N GLU A 24 -14.57 -14.28 -11.10
CA GLU A 24 -15.31 -15.02 -10.08
C GLU A 24 -15.54 -14.19 -8.82
N ARG A 25 -14.57 -13.39 -8.39
CA ARG A 25 -14.72 -12.46 -7.26
C ARG A 25 -15.72 -11.34 -7.57
N ILE A 26 -15.72 -10.78 -8.79
CA ILE A 26 -16.73 -9.81 -9.26
C ILE A 26 -18.12 -10.46 -9.20
N ARG A 27 -18.28 -11.64 -9.81
CA ARG A 27 -19.54 -12.39 -9.85
C ARG A 27 -20.07 -12.67 -8.44
N THR A 28 -19.22 -13.19 -7.57
CA THR A 28 -19.56 -13.45 -6.16
C THR A 28 -20.02 -12.18 -5.44
N SER A 29 -19.36 -11.04 -5.67
CA SER A 29 -19.75 -9.78 -5.03
C SER A 29 -21.11 -9.26 -5.51
N ILE A 30 -21.45 -9.44 -6.79
CA ILE A 30 -22.74 -9.06 -7.34
C ILE A 30 -23.85 -9.95 -6.75
N LEU A 31 -23.63 -11.26 -6.66
CA LEU A 31 -24.58 -12.18 -6.07
C LEU A 31 -24.82 -11.91 -4.58
N LYS A 32 -23.76 -11.66 -3.81
CA LYS A 32 -23.88 -11.25 -2.40
C LYS A 32 -24.66 -9.93 -2.25
N ALA A 33 -24.44 -8.95 -3.13
CA ALA A 33 -25.19 -7.70 -3.13
C ALA A 33 -26.69 -7.92 -3.41
N LYS A 34 -27.01 -8.75 -4.40
CA LYS A 34 -28.41 -9.13 -4.72
C LYS A 34 -29.08 -9.87 -3.56
N GLU A 35 -28.39 -10.82 -2.93
CA GLU A 35 -28.89 -11.55 -1.76
C GLU A 35 -29.20 -10.61 -0.60
N ALA A 36 -28.43 -9.55 -0.44
CA ALA A 36 -28.66 -8.50 0.55
C ALA A 36 -29.75 -7.47 0.14
N GLY A 37 -30.42 -7.66 -1.01
CA GLY A 37 -31.47 -6.78 -1.51
C GLY A 37 -30.97 -5.48 -2.14
N ALA A 38 -29.68 -5.38 -2.47
CA ALA A 38 -29.15 -4.18 -3.10
C ALA A 38 -29.58 -4.06 -4.57
N THR A 39 -29.91 -2.83 -4.98
CA THR A 39 -30.29 -2.48 -6.37
C THR A 39 -29.16 -1.85 -7.18
N LEU A 40 -28.04 -1.50 -6.51
CA LEU A 40 -26.79 -1.03 -7.11
C LEU A 40 -25.59 -1.70 -6.44
N ARG A 41 -24.64 -2.16 -7.23
CA ARG A 41 -23.32 -2.64 -6.77
C ARG A 41 -22.21 -1.89 -7.47
N THR A 42 -21.28 -1.29 -6.72
CA THR A 42 -20.03 -0.73 -7.24
C THR A 42 -18.81 -1.51 -6.73
N GLY A 43 -17.84 -1.74 -7.61
CA GLY A 43 -16.59 -2.44 -7.29
C GLY A 43 -15.34 -1.59 -7.46
N PRO A 44 -14.15 -2.15 -7.16
CA PRO A 44 -12.87 -1.46 -7.25
C PRO A 44 -12.50 -0.97 -8.64
N GLU A 45 -11.51 -0.09 -8.70
CA GLU A 45 -10.91 0.41 -9.95
C GLU A 45 -10.21 -0.74 -10.69
N LEU A 46 -10.40 -0.80 -12.04
CA LEU A 46 -9.80 -1.82 -12.92
C LEU A 46 -9.98 -3.26 -12.40
N GLU A 47 -11.10 -3.55 -11.76
CA GLU A 47 -11.32 -4.84 -11.10
C GLU A 47 -11.32 -6.05 -12.05
N ILE A 48 -11.57 -5.86 -13.36
CA ILE A 48 -11.50 -6.95 -14.34
C ILE A 48 -10.05 -7.39 -14.59
N SER A 49 -9.14 -6.46 -14.84
CA SER A 49 -7.74 -6.78 -15.11
C SER A 49 -6.88 -6.89 -13.86
N GLY A 50 -7.31 -6.31 -12.75
CA GLY A 50 -6.47 -5.90 -11.63
C GLY A 50 -5.79 -4.56 -11.91
N TYR A 51 -5.43 -3.83 -10.85
CA TYR A 51 -4.83 -2.50 -10.96
C TYR A 51 -3.32 -2.57 -11.28
N GLY A 52 -2.60 -3.55 -10.74
CA GLY A 52 -1.14 -3.68 -10.77
C GLY A 52 -0.56 -4.25 -12.08
N CYS A 53 -1.25 -4.17 -13.21
CA CYS A 53 -0.77 -4.71 -14.49
C CYS A 53 0.44 -3.95 -15.08
N LEU A 54 0.69 -2.72 -14.66
CA LEU A 54 1.84 -1.89 -15.07
C LEU A 54 1.97 -1.80 -16.61
N ASP A 55 3.15 -2.11 -17.16
CA ASP A 55 3.44 -2.01 -18.60
C ASP A 55 2.63 -2.99 -19.47
N HIS A 56 1.93 -3.97 -18.91
CA HIS A 56 0.97 -4.78 -19.65
C HIS A 56 -0.20 -3.94 -20.17
N PHE A 57 -0.55 -2.81 -19.55
CA PHE A 57 -1.50 -1.87 -20.11
C PHE A 57 -1.04 -1.20 -21.43
N LEU A 58 0.21 -1.41 -21.89
CA LEU A 58 0.68 -0.99 -23.20
C LEU A 58 0.38 -2.04 -24.29
N GLU A 59 -0.01 -3.24 -23.91
CA GLU A 59 -0.32 -4.37 -24.82
C GLU A 59 -1.79 -4.34 -25.22
N SER A 60 -2.08 -4.54 -26.52
CA SER A 60 -3.45 -4.58 -27.05
C SER A 60 -4.28 -5.70 -26.45
N ASP A 61 -3.67 -6.85 -26.24
CA ASP A 61 -4.32 -8.08 -25.77
C ASP A 61 -5.04 -7.90 -24.41
N VAL A 62 -4.54 -6.99 -23.56
CA VAL A 62 -5.16 -6.68 -22.27
C VAL A 62 -6.55 -6.07 -22.46
N TYR A 63 -6.74 -5.23 -23.47
CA TYR A 63 -8.02 -4.58 -23.75
C TYR A 63 -9.01 -5.56 -24.38
N ASP A 64 -8.54 -6.41 -25.30
CA ASP A 64 -9.38 -7.44 -25.92
C ASP A 64 -9.84 -8.45 -24.86
N HIS A 65 -8.94 -8.90 -23.99
CA HIS A 65 -9.27 -9.84 -22.92
C HIS A 65 -10.22 -9.21 -21.89
N ALA A 66 -10.03 -7.91 -21.54
CA ALA A 66 -10.96 -7.21 -20.67
C ALA A 66 -12.39 -7.16 -21.24
N MET A 67 -12.51 -6.97 -22.56
CA MET A 67 -13.82 -7.01 -23.23
C MET A 67 -14.43 -8.41 -23.28
N ASP A 68 -13.63 -9.47 -23.38
CA ASP A 68 -14.11 -10.86 -23.28
C ASP A 68 -14.63 -11.16 -21.87
N MET A 69 -13.95 -10.68 -20.81
CA MET A 69 -14.44 -10.83 -19.44
C MET A 69 -15.72 -10.02 -19.22
N LEU A 70 -15.80 -8.80 -19.74
CA LEU A 70 -17.03 -8.01 -19.71
C LEU A 70 -18.19 -8.77 -20.41
N PHE A 71 -17.94 -9.41 -21.55
CA PHE A 71 -18.94 -10.21 -22.24
C PHE A 71 -19.47 -11.37 -21.38
N LYS A 72 -18.60 -12.05 -20.60
CA LYS A 72 -19.02 -13.09 -19.66
C LYS A 72 -19.96 -12.53 -18.58
N ILE A 73 -19.70 -11.32 -18.08
CA ILE A 73 -20.60 -10.65 -17.09
C ILE A 73 -21.95 -10.34 -17.74
N LEU A 74 -21.96 -9.80 -18.97
CA LEU A 74 -23.19 -9.42 -19.67
C LEU A 74 -24.07 -10.63 -19.99
N THR A 75 -23.49 -11.79 -20.27
CA THR A 75 -24.22 -13.01 -20.65
C THR A 75 -24.66 -13.84 -19.44
N ASP A 76 -24.19 -13.56 -18.23
CA ASP A 76 -24.60 -14.25 -17.01
C ASP A 76 -25.94 -13.71 -16.49
N THR A 77 -27.02 -14.41 -16.82
CA THR A 77 -28.37 -14.01 -16.41
C THR A 77 -28.59 -14.04 -14.89
N SER A 78 -27.73 -14.72 -14.13
CA SER A 78 -27.79 -14.71 -12.65
C SER A 78 -27.49 -13.33 -12.08
N LEU A 79 -26.79 -12.48 -12.83
CA LEU A 79 -26.40 -11.14 -12.46
C LEU A 79 -27.44 -10.05 -12.83
N HIS A 80 -28.55 -10.42 -13.48
CA HIS A 80 -29.62 -9.48 -13.85
C HIS A 80 -30.42 -8.98 -12.63
N GLY A 81 -31.15 -7.88 -12.78
CA GLY A 81 -32.00 -7.28 -11.74
C GLY A 81 -31.28 -6.35 -10.76
N ILE A 82 -30.05 -5.97 -11.06
CA ILE A 82 -29.23 -5.02 -10.30
C ILE A 82 -28.41 -4.15 -11.24
N LEU A 83 -28.29 -2.86 -10.94
CA LEU A 83 -27.37 -1.98 -11.65
C LEU A 83 -25.92 -2.27 -11.20
N ILE A 84 -25.03 -2.51 -12.13
CA ILE A 84 -23.66 -2.95 -11.86
C ILE A 84 -22.68 -1.89 -12.40
N ASP A 85 -21.73 -1.48 -11.56
CA ASP A 85 -20.62 -0.59 -11.90
C ASP A 85 -19.30 -1.35 -11.76
N VAL A 86 -18.61 -1.63 -12.90
CA VAL A 86 -17.42 -2.48 -13.00
C VAL A 86 -16.27 -1.73 -13.67
N GLY A 87 -15.04 -1.86 -13.11
CA GLY A 87 -13.81 -1.23 -13.63
C GLY A 87 -13.07 -2.07 -14.64
N LEU A 88 -12.69 -1.47 -15.79
CA LEU A 88 -11.89 -2.13 -16.83
C LEU A 88 -11.07 -1.13 -17.65
N PRO A 89 -9.95 -1.59 -18.25
CA PRO A 89 -9.25 -0.82 -19.27
C PRO A 89 -9.98 -0.93 -20.61
N ILE A 90 -10.07 0.17 -21.36
CA ILE A 90 -10.68 0.18 -22.71
C ILE A 90 -9.81 0.93 -23.72
N MET A 91 -9.98 0.57 -25.00
CA MET A 91 -9.40 1.29 -26.14
C MET A 91 -10.50 2.05 -26.87
N HIS A 92 -10.39 3.39 -26.92
CA HIS A 92 -11.32 4.23 -27.70
C HIS A 92 -10.55 5.19 -28.60
N ARG A 93 -10.83 5.17 -29.91
CA ARG A 93 -10.14 6.00 -30.94
C ARG A 93 -8.61 5.88 -30.89
N GLY A 94 -8.09 4.68 -30.59
CA GLY A 94 -6.65 4.43 -30.45
C GLY A 94 -6.01 4.96 -29.16
N CYS A 95 -6.81 5.51 -28.23
CA CYS A 95 -6.36 5.94 -26.91
C CYS A 95 -6.79 4.94 -25.83
N ARG A 96 -5.94 4.74 -24.85
CA ARG A 96 -6.15 3.85 -23.72
C ARG A 96 -6.78 4.59 -22.54
N PHE A 97 -7.86 4.06 -21.99
CA PHE A 97 -8.57 4.66 -20.87
C PHE A 97 -8.77 3.66 -19.73
N ASN A 98 -8.59 4.12 -18.51
CA ASN A 98 -9.12 3.51 -17.31
C ASN A 98 -10.59 3.92 -17.20
N SER A 99 -11.50 2.96 -17.17
CA SER A 99 -12.94 3.24 -17.32
C SER A 99 -13.81 2.41 -16.40
N ARG A 100 -15.04 2.91 -16.20
CA ARG A 100 -16.14 2.19 -15.58
C ARG A 100 -17.11 1.74 -16.68
N ALA A 101 -17.60 0.51 -16.58
CA ALA A 101 -18.74 0.01 -17.37
C ALA A 101 -19.97 -0.05 -16.47
N ILE A 102 -21.03 0.64 -16.89
CA ILE A 102 -22.32 0.57 -16.22
C ILE A 102 -23.20 -0.43 -16.95
N ILE A 103 -23.68 -1.43 -16.23
CA ILE A 103 -24.38 -2.59 -16.78
C ILE A 103 -25.74 -2.75 -16.12
N LEU A 104 -26.77 -3.06 -16.91
CA LEU A 104 -28.09 -3.42 -16.44
C LEU A 104 -28.65 -4.55 -17.30
N ASP A 105 -29.11 -5.63 -16.67
CA ASP A 105 -29.81 -6.76 -17.32
C ASP A 105 -29.11 -7.26 -18.59
N GLY A 106 -27.82 -7.50 -18.47
CA GLY A 106 -26.99 -7.99 -19.57
C GLY A 106 -26.67 -6.95 -20.66
N LYS A 107 -27.00 -5.68 -20.45
CA LYS A 107 -26.70 -4.59 -21.39
C LYS A 107 -25.66 -3.63 -20.81
N LEU A 108 -24.66 -3.29 -21.61
CA LEU A 108 -23.74 -2.21 -21.35
C LEU A 108 -24.43 -0.87 -21.65
N ILE A 109 -24.75 -0.12 -20.61
CA ILE A 109 -25.46 1.16 -20.73
C ILE A 109 -24.51 2.26 -21.19
N CYS A 110 -23.32 2.37 -20.56
CA CYS A 110 -22.32 3.33 -20.94
C CYS A 110 -20.94 2.96 -20.37
N LEU A 111 -19.92 3.65 -20.89
CA LEU A 111 -18.56 3.65 -20.40
C LEU A 111 -18.21 5.02 -19.83
N ARG A 112 -17.63 5.08 -18.61
CA ARG A 112 -17.19 6.31 -17.99
C ARG A 112 -15.67 6.30 -17.79
N PRO A 113 -14.89 6.97 -18.68
CA PRO A 113 -13.45 7.08 -18.57
C PRO A 113 -13.05 8.02 -17.41
N LYS A 114 -11.93 7.72 -16.78
CA LYS A 114 -11.33 8.52 -15.71
C LYS A 114 -10.87 9.89 -16.22
N LEU A 115 -11.24 10.97 -15.52
CA LEU A 115 -10.88 12.35 -15.87
C LEU A 115 -9.49 12.75 -15.36
N TYR A 116 -9.16 12.36 -14.15
CA TYR A 116 -7.89 12.72 -13.49
C TYR A 116 -7.14 11.44 -13.12
N LEU A 117 -5.94 11.28 -13.70
CA LEU A 117 -5.11 10.10 -13.52
C LEU A 117 -4.14 10.30 -12.34
N ALA A 118 -3.98 9.28 -11.50
CA ALA A 118 -3.00 9.28 -10.43
C ALA A 118 -1.58 9.16 -11.02
N ASN A 119 -0.71 10.13 -10.73
CA ASN A 119 0.62 10.20 -11.31
C ASN A 119 1.71 10.67 -10.32
N ASP A 120 1.44 10.65 -9.04
CA ASP A 120 2.37 10.98 -7.97
C ASP A 120 2.66 9.75 -7.08
N GLY A 121 3.63 9.89 -6.18
CA GLY A 121 4.01 8.81 -5.28
C GLY A 121 4.32 7.51 -6.03
N ASN A 122 3.51 6.49 -5.80
CA ASN A 122 3.63 5.16 -6.40
C ASN A 122 2.86 4.99 -7.71
N PHE A 123 2.02 5.96 -8.06
CA PHE A 123 1.18 5.88 -9.24
C PHE A 123 1.86 6.45 -10.48
N ARG A 124 1.61 5.83 -11.64
CA ARG A 124 2.15 6.23 -12.96
C ARG A 124 1.10 6.02 -14.05
N GLU A 125 -0.16 6.33 -13.77
CA GLU A 125 -1.25 6.08 -14.72
C GLU A 125 -1.07 6.82 -16.05
N ASN A 126 -0.47 8.02 -16.06
CA ASN A 126 -0.15 8.76 -17.28
C ASN A 126 0.81 8.02 -18.22
N ARG A 127 1.53 7.00 -17.74
CA ARG A 127 2.33 6.12 -18.60
C ARG A 127 1.47 5.17 -19.42
N PHE A 128 0.31 4.79 -18.90
CA PHE A 128 -0.53 3.73 -19.43
C PHE A 128 -1.78 4.26 -20.10
N PHE A 129 -2.41 5.26 -19.50
CA PHE A 129 -3.74 5.76 -19.85
C PHE A 129 -3.72 7.23 -20.26
N THR A 130 -4.75 7.59 -21.01
CA THR A 130 -5.07 8.97 -21.37
C THR A 130 -6.22 9.45 -20.49
N PRO A 131 -6.12 10.63 -19.83
CA PRO A 131 -7.25 11.19 -19.11
C PRO A 131 -8.33 11.63 -20.08
N TRP A 132 -9.60 11.54 -19.69
CA TRP A 132 -10.70 12.02 -20.50
C TRP A 132 -10.76 13.56 -20.46
N HIS A 133 -10.46 14.22 -21.58
CA HIS A 133 -10.36 15.67 -21.67
C HIS A 133 -11.65 16.38 -22.10
N ARG A 134 -12.77 15.67 -22.16
CA ARG A 134 -14.09 16.23 -22.54
C ARG A 134 -15.06 16.11 -21.37
N PRO A 135 -14.89 16.92 -20.30
CA PRO A 135 -15.76 16.84 -19.14
C PRO A 135 -17.19 17.18 -19.54
N ARG A 136 -18.15 16.51 -18.90
CA ARG A 136 -19.59 16.66 -19.07
C ARG A 136 -20.13 16.36 -20.48
N HIS A 137 -19.36 15.61 -21.28
CA HIS A 137 -19.68 15.31 -22.67
C HIS A 137 -19.61 13.82 -22.95
N VAL A 138 -20.50 13.35 -23.84
CA VAL A 138 -20.66 11.97 -24.27
C VAL A 138 -20.32 11.84 -25.76
N GLU A 139 -19.58 10.78 -26.09
CA GLU A 139 -19.32 10.31 -27.46
C GLU A 139 -19.86 8.89 -27.61
N MET A 140 -19.71 8.34 -28.82
CA MET A 140 -20.11 6.96 -29.13
C MET A 140 -18.87 6.07 -29.27
N HIS A 141 -18.85 4.97 -28.55
CA HIS A 141 -17.82 3.93 -28.58
C HIS A 141 -18.30 2.74 -29.41
N ASN A 142 -17.46 2.29 -30.35
CA ASN A 142 -17.75 1.09 -31.16
C ASN A 142 -17.50 -0.17 -30.34
N LEU A 143 -18.49 -1.02 -30.22
CA LEU A 143 -18.38 -2.31 -29.57
C LEU A 143 -17.64 -3.34 -30.41
N PRO A 144 -16.94 -4.32 -29.83
CA PRO A 144 -16.48 -5.51 -30.53
C PRO A 144 -17.65 -6.29 -31.16
N PRO A 145 -17.42 -7.05 -32.28
CA PRO A 145 -18.50 -7.72 -33.02
C PRO A 145 -19.40 -8.62 -32.13
N GLN A 146 -18.84 -9.38 -31.23
CA GLN A 146 -19.58 -10.26 -30.36
C GLN A 146 -20.51 -9.51 -29.39
N LEU A 147 -20.08 -8.32 -28.88
CA LEU A 147 -20.93 -7.46 -28.07
C LEU A 147 -21.99 -6.75 -28.91
N GLN A 148 -21.70 -6.39 -30.17
CA GLN A 148 -22.71 -5.85 -31.10
C GLN A 148 -23.83 -6.84 -31.34
N GLU A 149 -23.49 -8.12 -31.54
CA GLU A 149 -24.48 -9.20 -31.74
C GLU A 149 -25.34 -9.42 -30.50
N HIS A 150 -24.71 -9.51 -29.33
CA HIS A 150 -25.41 -9.70 -28.06
C HIS A 150 -26.35 -8.52 -27.73
N GLN A 151 -25.86 -7.29 -27.91
CA GLN A 151 -26.57 -6.09 -27.46
C GLN A 151 -27.54 -5.53 -28.52
N GLY A 152 -27.40 -5.97 -29.76
CA GLY A 152 -28.23 -5.50 -30.89
C GLY A 152 -27.92 -4.06 -31.35
N VAL A 153 -26.81 -3.46 -30.87
CA VAL A 153 -26.37 -2.11 -31.22
C VAL A 153 -24.87 -2.10 -31.52
N ARG A 154 -24.47 -1.20 -32.44
CA ARG A 154 -23.05 -1.09 -32.83
C ARG A 154 -22.21 -0.27 -31.86
N GLN A 155 -22.85 0.64 -31.16
CA GLN A 155 -22.17 1.64 -30.33
C GLN A 155 -22.88 1.82 -29.00
N VAL A 156 -22.13 2.22 -27.98
CA VAL A 156 -22.63 2.65 -26.68
C VAL A 156 -22.05 4.01 -26.32
N PRO A 157 -22.74 4.79 -25.45
CA PRO A 157 -22.20 6.05 -24.96
C PRO A 157 -20.90 5.86 -24.16
N ILE A 158 -19.97 6.79 -24.35
CA ILE A 158 -18.72 6.90 -23.56
C ILE A 158 -18.48 8.37 -23.20
N GLY A 159 -18.23 8.66 -21.93
CA GLY A 159 -17.92 10.02 -21.52
C GLY A 159 -18.13 10.30 -20.04
N ASP A 160 -17.99 11.57 -19.67
CA ASP A 160 -18.30 12.09 -18.36
C ASP A 160 -19.79 12.46 -18.32
N VAL A 161 -20.59 11.64 -17.63
CA VAL A 161 -22.04 11.59 -17.79
C VAL A 161 -22.77 11.40 -16.48
N ILE A 162 -24.01 11.86 -16.42
CA ILE A 162 -24.99 11.58 -15.35
C ILE A 162 -25.99 10.55 -15.87
N LEU A 163 -26.29 9.54 -15.06
CA LEU A 163 -27.36 8.59 -15.30
C LEU A 163 -28.64 9.10 -14.64
N SER A 164 -29.69 9.28 -15.44
CA SER A 164 -31.05 9.60 -14.97
C SER A 164 -31.84 8.30 -14.87
N LEU A 165 -32.08 7.84 -13.65
CA LEU A 165 -32.93 6.70 -13.35
C LEU A 165 -34.37 7.17 -13.11
N ASN A 166 -35.34 6.25 -13.04
CA ASN A 166 -36.76 6.60 -12.88
C ASN A 166 -37.08 7.38 -11.61
N ASP A 167 -36.23 7.26 -10.57
CA ASP A 167 -36.49 7.78 -9.22
C ASP A 167 -35.34 8.57 -8.60
N THR A 168 -34.15 8.52 -9.20
CA THR A 168 -32.94 9.20 -8.71
C THR A 168 -31.91 9.43 -9.84
N THR A 169 -30.75 9.99 -9.48
CA THR A 169 -29.63 10.24 -10.40
C THR A 169 -28.32 9.72 -9.81
N LEU A 170 -27.54 9.10 -10.68
CA LEU A 170 -26.26 8.46 -10.36
C LEU A 170 -25.13 9.02 -11.21
N ALA A 171 -23.94 9.18 -10.64
CA ALA A 171 -22.71 9.42 -11.40
C ALA A 171 -21.52 8.72 -10.76
N ALA A 172 -20.55 8.35 -11.59
CA ALA A 172 -19.36 7.63 -11.17
C ALA A 172 -18.13 8.53 -11.14
N GLU A 173 -17.32 8.39 -10.11
CA GLU A 173 -15.95 8.89 -9.98
C GLU A 173 -14.98 7.71 -9.91
N THR A 174 -13.69 7.98 -10.12
CA THR A 174 -12.67 6.95 -10.03
C THR A 174 -11.47 7.45 -9.24
N CYS A 175 -11.22 6.86 -8.09
CA CYS A 175 -10.02 6.98 -7.23
C CYS A 175 -9.51 8.43 -7.09
N GLU A 176 -8.50 8.82 -7.88
CA GLU A 176 -7.82 10.13 -7.88
C GLU A 176 -8.77 11.32 -8.00
N GLU A 177 -9.92 11.12 -8.65
CA GLU A 177 -10.90 12.19 -8.85
C GLU A 177 -11.45 12.75 -7.53
N LEU A 178 -11.48 11.94 -6.46
CA LEU A 178 -11.84 12.38 -5.11
C LEU A 178 -10.79 13.31 -4.50
N PHE A 179 -9.50 13.13 -4.85
CA PHE A 179 -8.37 13.84 -4.25
C PHE A 179 -8.06 15.18 -4.95
N THR A 180 -8.68 15.44 -6.10
CA THR A 180 -8.44 16.68 -6.85
C THR A 180 -9.19 17.87 -6.25
N PRO A 181 -8.62 19.11 -6.28
CA PRO A 181 -9.29 20.30 -5.74
C PRO A 181 -10.65 20.59 -6.39
N GLN A 182 -10.80 20.26 -7.68
CA GLN A 182 -12.05 20.38 -8.43
C GLN A 182 -12.62 18.99 -8.73
N ALA A 183 -12.91 18.24 -7.67
CA ALA A 183 -13.47 16.91 -7.79
C ALA A 183 -14.80 16.92 -8.57
N PRO A 184 -15.04 15.93 -9.45
CA PRO A 184 -16.23 15.90 -10.31
C PRO A 184 -17.55 15.90 -9.54
N HIS A 185 -17.61 15.25 -8.35
CA HIS A 185 -18.81 15.21 -7.51
C HIS A 185 -19.35 16.61 -7.16
N ILE A 186 -18.53 17.66 -7.16
CA ILE A 186 -18.99 19.04 -6.89
C ILE A 186 -19.96 19.46 -7.97
N ASN A 187 -19.55 19.41 -9.24
CA ASN A 187 -20.39 19.79 -10.36
C ASN A 187 -21.52 18.79 -10.60
N MET A 188 -21.26 17.50 -10.46
CA MET A 188 -22.29 16.45 -10.56
C MET A 188 -23.41 16.67 -9.55
N GLY A 189 -23.07 16.90 -8.27
CA GLY A 189 -24.05 17.16 -7.23
C GLY A 189 -24.83 18.47 -7.44
N LEU A 190 -24.20 19.53 -7.96
CA LEU A 190 -24.90 20.77 -8.34
C LEU A 190 -25.83 20.54 -9.53
N ASN A 191 -25.55 19.53 -10.38
CA ASN A 191 -26.45 19.08 -11.45
C ASN A 191 -27.51 18.06 -11.00
N GLY A 192 -27.65 17.84 -9.69
CA GLY A 192 -28.72 17.04 -9.13
C GLY A 192 -28.37 15.59 -8.79
N VAL A 193 -27.14 15.12 -9.06
CA VAL A 193 -26.73 13.74 -8.73
C VAL A 193 -26.90 13.48 -7.23
N GLU A 194 -27.68 12.47 -6.89
CA GLU A 194 -27.95 12.08 -5.51
C GLU A 194 -27.05 10.94 -5.01
N ILE A 195 -26.57 10.09 -5.93
CA ILE A 195 -25.71 8.93 -5.62
C ILE A 195 -24.40 9.05 -6.38
N PHE A 196 -23.28 8.97 -5.67
CA PHE A 196 -21.94 8.95 -6.22
C PHE A 196 -21.31 7.59 -5.97
N THR A 197 -20.78 6.94 -7.01
CA THR A 197 -19.91 5.78 -6.86
C THR A 197 -18.47 6.22 -7.03
N ASN A 198 -17.57 5.74 -6.19
CA ASN A 198 -16.13 5.91 -6.35
C ASN A 198 -15.43 4.57 -6.25
N SER A 199 -14.80 4.20 -7.33
CA SER A 199 -14.07 2.95 -7.47
C SER A 199 -12.58 3.23 -7.36
N SER A 200 -11.92 2.63 -6.37
CA SER A 200 -10.54 2.94 -6.04
C SER A 200 -9.61 1.73 -6.12
N GLY A 201 -8.36 2.01 -6.51
CA GLY A 201 -7.17 1.21 -6.27
C GLY A 201 -6.24 1.94 -5.29
N SER A 202 -6.79 2.41 -4.18
CA SER A 202 -6.06 3.18 -3.17
C SER A 202 -5.27 2.25 -2.26
N HIS A 203 -3.93 2.21 -2.45
CA HIS A 203 -3.05 1.38 -1.65
C HIS A 203 -2.96 1.85 -0.20
N HIS A 204 -2.63 0.91 0.68
CA HIS A 204 -2.39 1.18 2.09
C HIS A 204 -1.15 2.06 2.30
N SER A 205 -1.30 3.05 3.15
CA SER A 205 -0.21 3.73 3.86
C SER A 205 -0.67 3.96 5.29
N LEU A 206 0.23 3.97 6.26
CA LEU A 206 -0.12 4.23 7.65
C LEU A 206 -0.90 5.55 7.76
N ARG A 207 -2.04 5.53 8.45
CA ARG A 207 -2.92 6.69 8.69
C ARG A 207 -3.69 7.22 7.47
N LYS A 208 -3.54 6.61 6.29
CA LYS A 208 -4.20 7.07 5.05
C LYS A 208 -5.73 6.91 5.08
N LEU A 209 -6.25 5.97 5.87
CA LEU A 209 -7.69 5.79 6.04
C LEU A 209 -8.35 7.06 6.60
N ASN A 210 -7.68 7.78 7.51
CA ASN A 210 -8.19 9.03 8.06
C ASN A 210 -8.41 10.10 6.96
N GLU A 211 -7.47 10.21 6.03
CA GLU A 211 -7.55 11.12 4.89
C GLU A 211 -8.71 10.74 3.95
N ARG A 212 -8.82 9.45 3.59
CA ARG A 212 -9.92 8.96 2.76
C ARG A 212 -11.28 9.26 3.37
N ILE A 213 -11.46 8.97 4.66
CA ILE A 213 -12.73 9.26 5.36
C ILE A 213 -13.04 10.76 5.36
N ALA A 214 -12.06 11.60 5.66
CA ALA A 214 -12.24 13.06 5.67
C ALA A 214 -12.68 13.60 4.31
N LEU A 215 -12.05 13.16 3.21
CA LEU A 215 -12.39 13.58 1.85
C LEU A 215 -13.81 13.17 1.45
N ILE A 216 -14.23 11.93 1.75
CA ILE A 216 -15.58 11.45 1.44
C ILE A 216 -16.63 12.18 2.29
N GLN A 217 -16.33 12.46 3.55
CA GLN A 217 -17.18 13.30 4.40
C GLN A 217 -17.36 14.69 3.81
N GLU A 218 -16.28 15.33 3.35
CA GLU A 218 -16.34 16.65 2.72
C GLU A 218 -17.12 16.64 1.40
N ALA A 219 -16.98 15.59 0.60
CA ALA A 219 -17.67 15.44 -0.68
C ALA A 219 -19.19 15.52 -0.53
N THR A 220 -19.76 14.97 0.57
CA THR A 220 -21.21 14.90 0.77
C THR A 220 -21.74 15.87 1.81
N ARG A 221 -20.94 16.34 2.77
CA ARG A 221 -21.38 17.23 3.84
C ARG A 221 -21.93 18.57 3.34
N LYS A 222 -21.28 19.19 2.35
CA LYS A 222 -21.71 20.49 1.80
C LYS A 222 -22.72 20.34 0.66
N ASN A 223 -22.49 19.37 -0.21
CA ASN A 223 -23.28 19.18 -1.43
C ASN A 223 -24.53 18.33 -1.21
N GLY A 224 -24.52 17.51 -0.16
CA GLY A 224 -25.51 16.47 0.09
C GLY A 224 -25.36 15.32 -0.92
N GLY A 225 -25.63 14.10 -0.50
CA GLY A 225 -25.60 12.93 -1.35
C GLY A 225 -25.21 11.66 -0.61
N ILE A 226 -25.34 10.55 -1.33
CA ILE A 226 -24.89 9.22 -0.91
C ILE A 226 -23.61 8.94 -1.67
N TYR A 227 -22.54 8.53 -0.96
CA TYR A 227 -21.24 8.21 -1.55
C TYR A 227 -20.87 6.76 -1.25
N LEU A 228 -20.74 5.98 -2.31
CA LEU A 228 -20.28 4.59 -2.25
C LEU A 228 -18.79 4.56 -2.63
N TYR A 229 -17.95 4.18 -1.69
CA TYR A 229 -16.52 4.02 -1.90
C TYR A 229 -16.17 2.53 -1.94
N ALA A 230 -15.69 2.04 -3.08
CA ALA A 230 -15.14 0.69 -3.26
C ALA A 230 -13.62 0.75 -3.33
N ASN A 231 -12.93 -0.27 -2.84
CA ASN A 231 -11.47 -0.33 -2.91
C ASN A 231 -10.96 -1.76 -3.13
N GLN A 232 -9.77 -1.90 -3.65
CA GLN A 232 -9.07 -3.18 -3.68
C GLN A 232 -8.65 -3.61 -2.27
N SER A 233 -8.44 -4.92 -2.07
CA SER A 233 -7.88 -5.51 -0.86
C SER A 233 -6.78 -6.51 -1.20
N GLY A 234 -5.85 -6.76 -0.26
CA GLY A 234 -4.74 -7.69 -0.45
C GLY A 234 -3.61 -7.14 -1.33
N CYS A 235 -2.82 -8.05 -1.90
CA CYS A 235 -1.71 -7.72 -2.81
C CYS A 235 -2.12 -8.06 -4.24
N ASP A 236 -1.77 -7.22 -5.19
CA ASP A 236 -2.16 -7.38 -6.60
C ASP A 236 -1.05 -7.94 -7.51
N GLY A 237 0.04 -8.40 -6.93
CA GLY A 237 1.19 -8.96 -7.67
C GLY A 237 2.34 -7.97 -7.86
N ASP A 238 2.16 -6.69 -7.53
CA ASP A 238 3.23 -5.69 -7.45
C ASP A 238 3.61 -5.44 -5.97
N ARG A 239 4.00 -4.25 -5.61
CA ARG A 239 4.49 -3.86 -4.28
C ARG A 239 3.45 -3.16 -3.43
N LEU A 240 2.28 -2.92 -3.98
CA LEU A 240 1.19 -2.27 -3.30
C LEU A 240 0.39 -3.30 -2.49
N LEU A 241 0.09 -2.94 -1.27
CA LEU A 241 -0.88 -3.61 -0.44
C LEU A 241 -2.11 -2.72 -0.35
N TYR A 242 -3.27 -3.29 -0.62
CA TYR A 242 -4.55 -2.59 -0.52
C TYR A 242 -5.26 -3.05 0.75
N ASP A 243 -5.80 -2.11 1.49
CA ASP A 243 -6.39 -2.36 2.81
C ASP A 243 -7.92 -2.52 2.78
N GLY A 244 -8.55 -2.46 1.61
CA GLY A 244 -9.99 -2.54 1.48
C GLY A 244 -10.70 -1.34 2.09
N CYS A 245 -11.51 -1.58 3.10
CA CYS A 245 -12.28 -0.57 3.82
C CYS A 245 -13.24 0.22 2.92
N SER A 246 -14.06 -0.52 2.13
CA SER A 246 -15.17 0.07 1.40
C SER A 246 -16.20 0.69 2.36
N MET A 247 -16.88 1.74 1.92
CA MET A 247 -17.82 2.45 2.82
C MET A 247 -18.97 3.13 2.08
N ILE A 248 -20.05 3.35 2.80
CA ILE A 248 -21.21 4.12 2.35
C ILE A 248 -21.42 5.28 3.32
N MET A 249 -21.46 6.49 2.78
CA MET A 249 -21.71 7.72 3.53
C MET A 249 -22.94 8.47 3.00
N VAL A 250 -23.69 9.09 3.88
CA VAL A 250 -24.85 9.93 3.56
C VAL A 250 -24.66 11.29 4.21
N ASN A 251 -24.65 12.36 3.43
CA ASN A 251 -24.56 13.74 3.91
C ASN A 251 -23.38 14.02 4.87
N GLY A 252 -22.25 13.29 4.71
CA GLY A 252 -21.06 13.41 5.54
C GLY A 252 -20.99 12.45 6.73
N GLU A 253 -22.02 11.58 6.92
CA GLU A 253 -22.05 10.60 7.99
C GLU A 253 -21.87 9.18 7.45
N ILE A 254 -21.09 8.33 8.15
CA ILE A 254 -20.88 6.94 7.78
C ILE A 254 -22.11 6.12 8.18
N VAL A 255 -22.71 5.42 7.22
CA VAL A 255 -23.79 4.46 7.49
C VAL A 255 -23.29 3.01 7.44
N ALA A 256 -22.28 2.73 6.59
CA ALA A 256 -21.63 1.42 6.55
C ALA A 256 -20.15 1.55 6.27
N GLN A 257 -19.33 0.70 6.90
CA GLN A 257 -17.87 0.65 6.74
C GLN A 257 -17.40 -0.80 6.83
N GLY A 258 -16.69 -1.24 5.81
CA GLY A 258 -16.05 -2.54 5.72
C GLY A 258 -14.78 -2.65 6.57
N SER A 259 -14.18 -3.81 6.52
CA SER A 259 -12.95 -4.12 7.25
C SER A 259 -11.73 -3.52 6.56
N GLN A 260 -10.83 -2.97 7.35
CA GLN A 260 -9.46 -2.75 6.91
C GLN A 260 -8.70 -4.07 7.07
N PHE A 261 -8.04 -4.55 5.99
CA PHE A 261 -7.32 -5.84 5.96
C PHE A 261 -8.22 -7.07 6.16
N SER A 262 -9.37 -7.14 5.49
CA SER A 262 -10.23 -8.33 5.50
C SER A 262 -9.47 -9.59 5.12
N LEU A 263 -9.79 -10.72 5.77
CA LEU A 263 -9.31 -12.04 5.37
C LEU A 263 -10.13 -12.65 4.22
N GLU A 264 -11.31 -12.09 3.95
CA GLU A 264 -12.17 -12.51 2.85
C GLU A 264 -11.67 -11.94 1.52
N ASP A 265 -11.68 -12.76 0.46
CA ASP A 265 -11.34 -12.28 -0.89
C ASP A 265 -12.46 -11.38 -1.48
N VAL A 266 -13.68 -11.53 -0.97
CA VAL A 266 -14.86 -10.76 -1.38
C VAL A 266 -15.61 -10.26 -0.16
N GLU A 267 -15.44 -9.00 0.21
CA GLU A 267 -16.22 -8.34 1.25
C GLU A 267 -17.22 -7.37 0.59
N VAL A 268 -18.51 -7.55 0.86
CA VAL A 268 -19.60 -6.68 0.38
C VAL A 268 -20.19 -5.94 1.56
N VAL A 269 -20.28 -4.62 1.44
CA VAL A 269 -20.83 -3.72 2.43
C VAL A 269 -22.13 -3.13 1.88
N THR A 270 -23.22 -3.25 2.62
CA THR A 270 -24.53 -2.76 2.21
C THR A 270 -25.12 -1.80 3.23
N ALA A 271 -25.95 -0.88 2.75
CA ALA A 271 -26.77 -0.01 3.59
C ALA A 271 -28.10 0.28 2.91
N THR A 272 -29.18 0.29 3.70
CA THR A 272 -30.47 0.83 3.29
C THR A 272 -30.55 2.29 3.72
N VAL A 273 -30.80 3.19 2.78
CA VAL A 273 -30.78 4.64 2.99
C VAL A 273 -32.06 5.28 2.44
N ASP A 274 -32.44 6.42 2.99
CA ASP A 274 -33.61 7.18 2.52
C ASP A 274 -33.15 8.36 1.64
N LEU A 275 -33.58 8.39 0.38
CA LEU A 275 -33.31 9.50 -0.54
C LEU A 275 -33.87 10.84 -0.06
N GLU A 276 -34.94 10.83 0.74
CA GLU A 276 -35.50 12.06 1.27
C GLU A 276 -34.57 12.77 2.25
N GLU A 277 -33.69 12.04 2.95
CA GLU A 277 -32.63 12.66 3.78
C GLU A 277 -31.67 13.49 2.95
N VAL A 278 -31.29 13.01 1.75
CA VAL A 278 -30.46 13.75 0.81
C VAL A 278 -31.18 14.99 0.29
N ARG A 279 -32.45 14.85 -0.11
CA ARG A 279 -33.28 15.92 -0.64
C ARG A 279 -33.51 17.01 0.39
N ALA A 280 -33.84 16.62 1.62
CA ALA A 280 -33.99 17.54 2.74
C ALA A 280 -32.70 18.30 3.06
N HIS A 281 -31.56 17.61 3.07
CA HIS A 281 -30.24 18.23 3.28
C HIS A 281 -29.91 19.29 2.21
N ARG A 282 -30.38 19.10 0.97
CA ARG A 282 -30.15 19.98 -0.17
C ARG A 282 -31.03 21.22 -0.25
N CYS A 283 -31.96 21.41 0.66
CA CYS A 283 -32.88 22.55 0.66
C CYS A 283 -32.24 23.91 0.97
N ALA A 284 -30.94 23.99 1.16
CA ALA A 284 -30.23 25.26 1.42
C ALA A 284 -30.28 26.20 0.21
N PRO A 285 -30.79 27.48 0.36
CA PRO A 285 -30.91 28.41 -0.77
C PRO A 285 -29.57 28.70 -1.49
N SER A 286 -28.46 28.80 -0.74
CA SER A 286 -27.12 29.04 -1.32
C SER A 286 -26.70 27.93 -2.32
N ARG A 287 -27.07 26.69 -2.05
CA ARG A 287 -26.83 25.58 -2.97
C ARG A 287 -27.64 25.74 -4.26
N ALA A 288 -28.93 26.10 -4.16
CA ALA A 288 -29.79 26.28 -5.31
C ALA A 288 -29.27 27.37 -6.28
N PHE A 289 -28.74 28.49 -5.76
CA PHE A 289 -28.13 29.51 -6.59
C PHE A 289 -26.87 29.00 -7.32
N GLN A 290 -26.03 28.21 -6.67
CA GLN A 290 -24.86 27.62 -7.31
C GLN A 290 -25.23 26.53 -8.34
N ALA A 291 -26.25 25.74 -8.05
CA ALA A 291 -26.78 24.74 -8.99
C ALA A 291 -27.25 25.36 -10.31
N MET A 292 -27.89 26.51 -10.27
CA MET A 292 -28.32 27.24 -11.47
C MET A 292 -27.16 27.83 -12.29
N GLN A 293 -25.97 27.97 -11.69
CA GLN A 293 -24.77 28.49 -12.33
C GLN A 293 -23.83 27.36 -12.80
N ALA A 294 -24.05 26.13 -12.31
CA ALA A 294 -23.18 25.00 -12.64
C ALA A 294 -23.29 24.64 -14.13
N PRO A 295 -22.18 24.27 -14.79
CA PRO A 295 -22.22 23.83 -16.17
C PRO A 295 -23.01 22.52 -16.28
N ALA A 296 -23.86 22.43 -17.33
CA ALA A 296 -24.70 21.28 -17.57
C ALA A 296 -23.89 20.02 -17.92
N TYR A 297 -24.45 18.86 -17.60
CA TYR A 297 -23.96 17.53 -17.98
C TYR A 297 -24.86 16.90 -19.04
N ASP A 298 -24.25 16.16 -19.95
CA ASP A 298 -24.98 15.20 -20.78
C ASP A 298 -25.57 14.11 -19.87
N ARG A 299 -26.79 13.62 -20.19
CA ARG A 299 -27.51 12.62 -19.41
C ARG A 299 -27.85 11.41 -20.25
N ILE A 300 -27.81 10.25 -19.61
CA ILE A 300 -28.30 8.99 -20.19
C ILE A 300 -29.51 8.57 -19.35
N GLU A 301 -30.65 8.45 -20.00
CA GLU A 301 -31.87 7.92 -19.39
C GLU A 301 -31.75 6.39 -19.26
N VAL A 302 -32.05 5.87 -18.07
CA VAL A 302 -32.01 4.44 -17.76
C VAL A 302 -33.34 4.05 -17.16
N ASP A 303 -34.07 3.19 -17.85
CA ASP A 303 -35.36 2.69 -17.39
C ASP A 303 -35.17 1.64 -16.27
N PHE A 304 -34.81 2.13 -15.11
CA PHE A 304 -34.60 1.33 -13.91
C PHE A 304 -34.93 2.16 -12.67
N ARG A 305 -35.43 1.50 -11.63
CA ARG A 305 -35.73 2.09 -10.34
C ARG A 305 -34.81 1.50 -9.26
N LEU A 306 -34.17 2.37 -8.48
CA LEU A 306 -33.34 1.93 -7.34
C LEU A 306 -34.14 1.78 -6.04
N THR A 307 -35.23 2.55 -5.86
CA THR A 307 -36.05 2.46 -4.65
C THR A 307 -36.88 1.18 -4.63
N HIS A 308 -37.12 0.65 -3.45
CA HIS A 308 -37.94 -0.53 -3.24
C HIS A 308 -39.38 -0.26 -3.67
N GLU A 309 -40.02 -1.19 -4.37
CA GLU A 309 -41.40 -1.04 -4.88
C GLU A 309 -42.44 -1.01 -3.77
N THR A 310 -42.18 -1.76 -2.73
CA THR A 310 -43.05 -1.82 -1.53
C THR A 310 -42.28 -1.33 -0.32
N THR A 311 -42.68 -0.20 0.21
CA THR A 311 -42.27 0.21 1.56
C THR A 311 -42.84 -0.81 2.56
N SER A 312 -42.02 -1.78 2.94
CA SER A 312 -42.31 -2.57 4.12
C SER A 312 -42.28 -1.62 5.31
N ILE A 313 -43.37 -1.60 6.08
CA ILE A 313 -43.46 -0.84 7.35
C ILE A 313 -42.34 -1.27 8.33
N MET A 314 -41.66 -2.36 8.02
CA MET A 314 -40.58 -2.97 8.81
C MET A 314 -39.17 -2.60 8.34
N GLU A 315 -38.97 -1.93 7.19
CA GLU A 315 -37.68 -1.48 6.74
C GLU A 315 -37.27 -0.19 7.43
N ILE A 316 -36.10 -0.21 8.06
CA ILE A 316 -35.53 0.92 8.79
C ILE A 316 -34.21 1.31 8.10
N PRO A 317 -33.99 2.61 7.84
CA PRO A 317 -32.67 3.06 7.32
C PRO A 317 -31.54 2.61 8.24
N THR A 318 -30.42 2.25 7.64
CA THR A 318 -29.20 1.86 8.37
C THR A 318 -28.73 3.05 9.22
N PRO A 319 -28.58 2.91 10.54
CA PRO A 319 -28.18 4.01 11.39
C PRO A 319 -26.73 4.45 11.12
N THR A 320 -26.46 5.73 11.33
CA THR A 320 -25.10 6.28 11.28
C THR A 320 -24.22 5.68 12.36
N ARG A 321 -22.93 5.58 12.08
CA ARG A 321 -21.91 5.07 13.00
C ARG A 321 -20.65 5.93 12.99
N PRO A 322 -19.90 5.98 14.09
CA PRO A 322 -18.59 6.64 14.10
C PRO A 322 -17.60 5.91 13.18
N PRO A 323 -16.63 6.64 12.61
CA PRO A 323 -15.53 6.03 11.86
C PRO A 323 -14.74 5.03 12.70
N ARG A 324 -14.41 3.88 12.10
CA ARG A 324 -13.53 2.89 12.72
C ARG A 324 -12.14 3.01 12.12
N TYR A 325 -11.15 3.26 12.97
CA TYR A 325 -9.74 3.35 12.63
C TYR A 325 -8.93 2.31 13.40
N HIS A 326 -7.86 1.83 12.78
CA HIS A 326 -6.83 1.08 13.49
C HIS A 326 -5.70 2.02 13.94
N LEU A 327 -5.01 1.66 15.03
CA LEU A 327 -3.76 2.31 15.39
C LEU A 327 -2.66 1.92 14.39
N PRO A 328 -1.67 2.79 14.11
CA PRO A 328 -0.58 2.46 13.18
C PRO A 328 0.13 1.15 13.53
N GLU A 329 0.24 0.83 14.82
CA GLU A 329 0.83 -0.41 15.32
C GLU A 329 -0.03 -1.64 14.98
N GLU A 330 -1.34 -1.50 15.00
CA GLU A 330 -2.30 -2.54 14.58
C GLU A 330 -2.27 -2.72 13.06
N GLU A 331 -2.19 -1.62 12.29
CA GLU A 331 -2.06 -1.67 10.83
C GLU A 331 -0.81 -2.46 10.39
N ILE A 332 0.30 -2.38 11.12
CA ILE A 332 1.51 -3.16 10.85
C ILE A 332 1.27 -4.66 11.01
N VAL A 333 0.52 -5.06 12.02
CA VAL A 333 0.21 -6.48 12.32
C VAL A 333 -0.79 -7.07 11.33
N LEU A 334 -1.82 -6.32 10.96
CA LEU A 334 -2.94 -6.80 10.14
C LEU A 334 -2.60 -7.04 8.66
N ARG A 335 -1.38 -6.70 8.21
CA ARG A 335 -0.94 -6.91 6.83
C ARG A 335 -0.95 -8.39 6.45
N ARG A 336 -1.67 -8.72 5.37
CA ARG A 336 -1.82 -10.08 4.85
C ARG A 336 -0.64 -10.47 3.95
N SER A 337 -0.11 -11.71 4.12
CA SER A 337 0.88 -12.31 3.23
C SER A 337 0.45 -13.70 2.78
N LYS A 338 0.43 -13.99 1.47
CA LYS A 338 0.00 -15.27 0.87
C LYS A 338 1.17 -16.23 0.53
N MET A 339 2.34 -16.16 1.20
CA MET A 339 3.57 -16.83 0.78
C MET A 339 3.73 -18.24 1.33
N ALA A 340 4.55 -19.10 0.65
CA ALA A 340 4.67 -20.53 0.92
C ALA A 340 5.55 -20.89 2.14
N GLY A 341 6.24 -19.95 2.73
CA GLY A 341 7.15 -20.09 3.87
C GLY A 341 8.30 -19.10 3.78
N TYR A 342 8.92 -18.80 4.92
CA TYR A 342 9.85 -17.69 5.06
C TYR A 342 11.14 -18.10 5.76
N LEU A 343 12.23 -17.40 5.43
CA LEU A 343 13.48 -17.43 6.17
C LEU A 343 13.90 -16.00 6.51
N VAL A 344 14.23 -15.75 7.79
CA VAL A 344 14.75 -14.47 8.29
C VAL A 344 16.16 -14.66 8.86
N PRO A 345 17.15 -13.91 8.36
CA PRO A 345 18.40 -13.72 9.08
C PRO A 345 18.15 -12.95 10.38
N LEU A 346 18.09 -13.65 11.53
CA LEU A 346 17.73 -13.08 12.82
C LEU A 346 18.97 -12.61 13.57
N SER A 347 19.31 -11.33 13.46
CA SER A 347 20.54 -10.76 14.00
C SER A 347 20.54 -10.50 15.53
N GLY A 348 19.38 -10.57 16.19
CA GLY A 348 19.20 -10.12 17.58
C GLY A 348 19.07 -8.60 17.74
N GLY A 349 18.92 -7.86 16.63
CA GLY A 349 18.56 -6.44 16.60
C GLY A 349 17.05 -6.21 16.41
N ILE A 350 16.59 -4.99 16.72
CA ILE A 350 15.15 -4.65 16.70
C ILE A 350 14.50 -4.81 15.31
N ASP A 351 15.23 -4.59 14.22
CA ASP A 351 14.66 -4.68 12.87
C ASP A 351 14.33 -6.12 12.50
N SER A 352 15.29 -7.03 12.67
CA SER A 352 15.04 -8.47 12.45
C SER A 352 14.02 -9.03 13.46
N CYS A 353 13.99 -8.50 14.67
CA CYS A 353 12.97 -8.80 15.67
C CYS A 353 11.58 -8.36 15.19
N ALA A 354 11.45 -7.14 14.65
CA ALA A 354 10.17 -6.63 14.13
C ALA A 354 9.68 -7.48 12.96
N THR A 355 10.56 -7.83 12.01
CA THR A 355 10.22 -8.74 10.91
C THR A 355 9.71 -10.10 11.43
N ALA A 356 10.41 -10.70 12.40
CA ALA A 356 10.00 -11.97 13.00
C ALA A 356 8.67 -11.85 13.77
N THR A 357 8.44 -10.74 14.47
CA THR A 357 7.20 -10.47 15.21
C THR A 357 6.02 -10.30 14.26
N ILE A 358 6.20 -9.64 13.10
CA ILE A 358 5.16 -9.52 12.06
C ILE A 358 4.75 -10.91 11.55
N VAL A 359 5.72 -11.77 11.22
CA VAL A 359 5.42 -13.14 10.77
C VAL A 359 4.69 -13.95 11.85
N TYR A 360 5.12 -13.85 13.11
CA TYR A 360 4.44 -14.52 14.22
C TYR A 360 3.02 -13.98 14.44
N SER A 361 2.82 -12.67 14.34
CA SER A 361 1.50 -12.06 14.43
C SER A 361 0.56 -12.57 13.32
N MET A 362 1.07 -12.73 12.11
CA MET A 362 0.33 -13.38 11.02
C MET A 362 -0.04 -14.83 11.39
N CYS A 363 0.88 -15.60 11.96
CA CYS A 363 0.59 -16.97 12.42
C CYS A 363 -0.55 -17.00 13.45
N ARG A 364 -0.59 -16.04 14.38
CA ARG A 364 -1.69 -15.92 15.35
C ARG A 364 -3.04 -15.66 14.68
N LEU A 365 -3.09 -14.72 13.74
CA LEU A 365 -4.31 -14.38 13.00
C LEU A 365 -4.80 -15.56 12.16
N VAL A 366 -3.90 -16.27 11.49
CA VAL A 366 -4.22 -17.45 10.68
C VAL A 366 -4.80 -18.57 11.55
N VAL A 367 -4.16 -18.89 12.68
CA VAL A 367 -4.66 -19.94 13.59
C VAL A 367 -6.02 -19.56 14.18
N GLN A 368 -6.23 -18.28 14.50
CA GLN A 368 -7.54 -17.82 14.97
C GLN A 368 -8.61 -18.00 13.87
N ALA A 369 -8.33 -17.58 12.64
CA ALA A 369 -9.24 -17.73 11.51
C ALA A 369 -9.54 -19.20 11.19
N VAL A 370 -8.57 -20.11 11.35
CA VAL A 370 -8.78 -21.56 11.26
C VAL A 370 -9.77 -22.03 12.33
N LYS A 371 -9.60 -21.60 13.59
CA LYS A 371 -10.52 -21.94 14.70
C LYS A 371 -11.92 -21.40 14.47
N ASP A 372 -12.05 -20.23 13.86
CA ASP A 372 -13.32 -19.60 13.50
C ASP A 372 -13.97 -20.24 12.25
N GLY A 373 -13.31 -21.24 11.64
CA GLY A 373 -13.84 -21.99 10.51
C GLY A 373 -13.77 -21.30 9.15
N ASN A 374 -12.91 -20.29 8.99
CA ASN A 374 -12.74 -19.60 7.72
C ASN A 374 -12.18 -20.52 6.65
N LYS A 375 -13.01 -20.83 5.63
CA LYS A 375 -12.72 -21.85 4.61
C LYS A 375 -11.53 -21.48 3.71
N GLU A 376 -11.37 -20.20 3.37
CA GLU A 376 -10.26 -19.72 2.52
C GLU A 376 -8.94 -19.88 3.26
N VAL A 377 -8.89 -19.43 4.52
CA VAL A 377 -7.68 -19.56 5.36
C VAL A 377 -7.34 -21.04 5.59
N ILE A 378 -8.32 -21.91 5.82
CA ILE A 378 -8.10 -23.35 5.98
C ILE A 378 -7.49 -23.95 4.71
N ALA A 379 -7.98 -23.57 3.52
CA ALA A 379 -7.43 -24.04 2.25
C ALA A 379 -5.98 -23.57 2.05
N ASP A 380 -5.69 -22.31 2.36
CA ASP A 380 -4.34 -21.75 2.28
C ASP A 380 -3.38 -22.41 3.28
N VAL A 381 -3.81 -22.66 4.52
CA VAL A 381 -3.00 -23.36 5.53
C VAL A 381 -2.65 -24.76 5.05
N LYS A 382 -3.61 -25.55 4.51
CA LYS A 382 -3.34 -26.88 3.95
C LYS A 382 -2.35 -26.85 2.81
N ARG A 383 -2.44 -25.83 1.94
CA ARG A 383 -1.51 -25.65 0.81
C ARG A 383 -0.10 -25.27 1.25
N ILE A 384 0.02 -24.39 2.25
CA ILE A 384 1.30 -23.81 2.70
C ILE A 384 1.98 -24.70 3.73
N ALA A 385 1.24 -25.21 4.69
CA ALA A 385 1.77 -26.03 5.78
C ALA A 385 1.94 -27.51 5.44
N ALA A 386 2.14 -27.87 4.19
CA ALA A 386 2.15 -29.20 3.58
C ALA A 386 2.86 -30.33 4.37
N PHE A 387 3.29 -30.10 5.61
CA PHE A 387 3.94 -31.10 6.48
C PHE A 387 2.98 -32.05 7.21
N SER A 388 1.69 -31.73 7.26
CA SER A 388 0.70 -32.51 8.00
C SER A 388 -0.70 -32.25 7.46
N ASP A 389 -1.53 -33.28 7.38
CA ASP A 389 -2.97 -33.15 7.10
C ASP A 389 -3.74 -32.50 8.28
N LYS A 390 -3.11 -32.43 9.44
CA LYS A 390 -3.67 -31.80 10.63
C LYS A 390 -3.48 -30.28 10.59
N LEU A 391 -4.55 -29.53 10.81
CA LEU A 391 -4.50 -28.09 10.98
C LEU A 391 -3.73 -27.70 12.25
N PRO A 392 -2.99 -26.60 12.28
CA PRO A 392 -2.23 -26.18 13.45
C PRO A 392 -3.18 -25.72 14.56
N ASP A 393 -2.90 -26.17 15.80
CA ASP A 393 -3.68 -25.83 17.00
C ASP A 393 -3.18 -24.54 17.66
N THR A 394 -1.89 -24.20 17.48
CA THR A 394 -1.25 -23.03 18.09
C THR A 394 -0.48 -22.20 17.05
N PRO A 395 -0.32 -20.88 17.31
CA PRO A 395 0.52 -20.04 16.45
C PRO A 395 1.96 -20.51 16.32
N GLU A 396 2.53 -21.04 17.42
CA GLU A 396 3.90 -21.57 17.46
C GLU A 396 4.05 -22.81 16.58
N GLU A 397 3.04 -23.70 16.58
CA GLU A 397 3.02 -24.88 15.70
C GLU A 397 3.00 -24.45 14.24
N PHE A 398 2.14 -23.53 13.86
CA PHE A 398 2.08 -23.00 12.49
C PHE A 398 3.37 -22.27 12.13
N CYS A 399 3.88 -21.45 13.03
CA CYS A 399 5.16 -20.75 12.86
C CYS A 399 6.30 -21.75 12.60
N ASN A 400 6.38 -22.85 13.35
CA ASN A 400 7.38 -23.90 13.13
C ASN A 400 7.32 -24.50 11.71
N GLN A 401 6.12 -24.64 11.17
CA GLN A 401 5.92 -25.22 9.84
C GLN A 401 6.41 -24.30 8.72
N ILE A 402 6.15 -22.98 8.80
CA ILE A 402 6.34 -22.07 7.68
C ILE A 402 7.48 -21.07 7.87
N PHE A 403 7.95 -20.87 9.10
CA PHE A 403 8.91 -19.81 9.42
C PHE A 403 10.23 -20.36 9.95
N HIS A 404 11.30 -19.98 9.26
CA HIS A 404 12.67 -20.37 9.56
C HIS A 404 13.47 -19.14 9.94
N THR A 405 14.25 -19.23 10.99
CA THR A 405 15.14 -18.15 11.43
C THR A 405 16.57 -18.65 11.51
N ILE A 406 17.52 -17.81 11.13
CA ILE A 406 18.94 -18.18 11.13
C ILE A 406 19.78 -17.08 11.78
N TYR A 407 20.51 -17.42 12.85
CA TYR A 407 21.55 -16.56 13.41
C TYR A 407 22.90 -16.93 12.80
N MET A 408 23.66 -15.93 12.33
CA MET A 408 24.95 -16.13 11.67
C MET A 408 25.99 -15.24 12.36
N GLY A 409 26.59 -15.75 13.43
CA GLY A 409 27.59 -15.05 14.23
C GLY A 409 29.03 -15.35 13.82
N MET A 410 29.96 -14.52 14.31
CA MET A 410 31.40 -14.77 14.30
C MET A 410 31.90 -14.89 15.76
N ALA A 411 32.79 -15.84 16.03
CA ALA A 411 33.20 -16.17 17.40
C ALA A 411 33.75 -14.98 18.22
N ASN A 412 34.53 -14.12 17.57
CA ASN A 412 35.22 -13.01 18.23
C ASN A 412 34.65 -11.61 17.93
N GLN A 413 33.57 -11.52 17.16
CA GLN A 413 33.02 -10.23 16.69
C GLN A 413 31.54 -10.05 16.97
N SER A 414 30.79 -11.15 17.19
CA SER A 414 29.38 -11.11 17.54
C SER A 414 29.19 -11.16 19.06
N SER A 415 28.30 -10.31 19.59
CA SER A 415 28.06 -10.31 21.04
C SER A 415 27.23 -11.53 21.46
N LYS A 416 27.50 -12.02 22.67
CA LYS A 416 26.74 -13.13 23.28
C LYS A 416 25.28 -12.73 23.50
N GLU A 417 25.03 -11.47 23.83
CA GLU A 417 23.72 -10.90 24.10
C GLU A 417 22.82 -10.89 22.85
N THR A 418 23.36 -10.52 21.67
CA THR A 418 22.60 -10.55 20.41
C THR A 418 22.26 -11.96 19.99
N ARG A 419 23.17 -12.92 20.19
CA ARG A 419 22.94 -14.34 19.93
C ARG A 419 21.84 -14.89 20.83
N GLN A 420 21.94 -14.60 22.14
CA GLN A 420 20.96 -15.05 23.12
C GLN A 420 19.57 -14.48 22.81
N ARG A 421 19.46 -13.16 22.55
CA ARG A 421 18.18 -12.55 22.14
C ARG A 421 17.57 -13.21 20.92
N ALA A 422 18.36 -13.52 19.89
CA ALA A 422 17.88 -14.20 18.69
C ALA A 422 17.34 -15.60 19.02
N GLN A 423 18.04 -16.38 19.83
CA GLN A 423 17.62 -17.71 20.27
C GLN A 423 16.34 -17.68 21.10
N ASP A 424 16.27 -16.76 22.08
CA ASP A 424 15.12 -16.65 22.97
C ASP A 424 13.85 -16.21 22.21
N LEU A 425 13.99 -15.26 21.28
CA LEU A 425 12.88 -14.85 20.41
C LEU A 425 12.43 -16.03 19.53
N ALA A 426 13.36 -16.70 18.85
CA ALA A 426 13.04 -17.84 17.99
C ALA A 426 12.29 -18.95 18.76
N LYS A 427 12.73 -19.25 19.99
CA LYS A 427 12.07 -20.20 20.88
C LYS A 427 10.67 -19.74 21.28
N ARG A 428 10.51 -18.45 21.60
CA ARG A 428 9.21 -17.90 22.03
C ARG A 428 8.16 -17.95 20.92
N ILE A 429 8.55 -17.64 19.68
CA ILE A 429 7.64 -17.67 18.52
C ILE A 429 7.49 -19.05 17.91
N GLY A 430 8.28 -20.03 18.32
CA GLY A 430 8.25 -21.39 17.81
C GLY A 430 8.85 -21.57 16.41
N SER A 431 9.63 -20.61 15.88
CA SER A 431 10.25 -20.74 14.56
C SER A 431 11.27 -21.89 14.50
N TYR A 432 11.47 -22.48 13.32
CA TYR A 432 12.57 -23.42 13.11
C TYR A 432 13.89 -22.64 13.05
N HIS A 433 14.65 -22.70 14.14
CA HIS A 433 15.85 -21.87 14.32
C HIS A 433 17.14 -22.64 14.05
N THR A 434 18.05 -22.00 13.31
CA THR A 434 19.42 -22.47 13.09
C THR A 434 20.42 -21.43 13.60
N ASP A 435 21.42 -21.87 14.35
CA ASP A 435 22.49 -21.02 14.89
C ASP A 435 23.84 -21.44 14.29
N LEU A 436 24.48 -20.54 13.56
CA LEU A 436 25.71 -20.80 12.79
C LEU A 436 26.85 -19.90 13.21
N ASN A 437 28.05 -20.46 13.15
CA ASN A 437 29.31 -19.71 13.09
C ASN A 437 29.79 -19.65 11.63
N ILE A 438 30.05 -18.43 11.11
CA ILE A 438 30.47 -18.19 9.73
C ILE A 438 31.98 -17.91 9.59
N ASP A 439 32.79 -18.13 10.63
CA ASP A 439 34.24 -17.86 10.61
C ASP A 439 34.94 -18.56 9.47
N ASP A 440 34.63 -19.82 9.21
CA ASP A 440 35.26 -20.60 8.11
C ASP A 440 34.99 -19.98 6.74
N THR A 441 33.74 -19.57 6.47
CA THR A 441 33.40 -18.92 5.18
C THR A 441 34.11 -17.58 5.06
N TYR A 442 34.18 -16.80 6.13
CA TYR A 442 34.89 -15.53 6.17
C TYR A 442 36.40 -15.70 5.89
N HIS A 443 37.06 -16.64 6.59
CA HIS A 443 38.49 -16.91 6.43
C HIS A 443 38.79 -17.47 5.04
N ALA A 444 37.98 -18.37 4.50
CA ALA A 444 38.15 -18.89 3.15
C ALA A 444 38.10 -17.74 2.12
N THR A 445 37.09 -16.85 2.23
CA THR A 445 36.96 -15.71 1.29
C THR A 445 38.13 -14.71 1.42
N LYS A 446 38.56 -14.39 2.65
CA LYS A 446 39.75 -13.54 2.90
C LYS A 446 41.01 -14.13 2.27
N ASN A 447 41.21 -15.44 2.45
CA ASN A 447 42.39 -16.15 1.96
C ASN A 447 42.45 -16.18 0.42
N LEU A 448 41.33 -16.19 -0.30
CA LEU A 448 41.32 -16.09 -1.77
C LEU A 448 42.04 -14.83 -2.29
N LEU A 449 41.80 -13.68 -1.63
CA LEU A 449 42.51 -12.44 -1.99
C LEU A 449 44.02 -12.57 -1.73
N THR A 450 44.38 -13.10 -0.55
CA THR A 450 45.77 -13.29 -0.19
C THR A 450 46.50 -14.24 -1.16
N GLN A 451 45.87 -15.34 -1.55
CA GLN A 451 46.40 -16.28 -2.53
C GLN A 451 46.53 -15.66 -3.92
N GLY A 452 45.55 -14.86 -4.35
CA GLY A 452 45.58 -14.25 -5.69
C GLY A 452 46.52 -13.06 -5.85
N THR A 453 46.79 -12.32 -4.76
CA THR A 453 47.50 -11.03 -4.83
C THR A 453 48.73 -10.94 -3.93
N GLY A 454 48.91 -11.87 -2.99
CA GLY A 454 49.94 -11.80 -1.95
C GLY A 454 49.64 -10.78 -0.84
N PHE A 455 48.50 -10.04 -0.94
CA PHE A 455 48.12 -9.00 0.03
C PHE A 455 47.16 -9.54 1.08
N GLU A 456 47.51 -9.41 2.36
CA GLU A 456 46.66 -9.79 3.47
C GLU A 456 46.00 -8.57 4.12
N PRO A 457 44.66 -8.36 3.95
CA PRO A 457 43.95 -7.22 4.53
C PRO A 457 43.79 -7.35 6.04
N LYS A 458 43.87 -6.21 6.77
CA LYS A 458 43.76 -6.13 8.23
C LYS A 458 42.64 -5.20 8.65
N PHE A 459 41.98 -5.51 9.77
CA PHE A 459 41.07 -4.56 10.41
C PHE A 459 41.81 -3.33 10.92
N LYS A 460 41.10 -2.19 10.98
CA LYS A 460 41.68 -0.92 11.44
C LYS A 460 42.28 -1.03 12.85
N VAL A 461 41.64 -1.78 13.74
CA VAL A 461 42.14 -2.06 15.09
C VAL A 461 43.47 -2.85 15.11
N HIS A 462 43.83 -3.48 13.99
CA HIS A 462 45.06 -4.20 13.78
C HIS A 462 46.02 -3.50 12.80
N GLY A 463 45.81 -2.17 12.60
CA GLY A 463 46.68 -1.34 11.76
C GLY A 463 46.30 -1.31 10.27
N GLY A 464 45.18 -1.84 9.86
CA GLY A 464 44.68 -1.74 8.49
C GLY A 464 44.08 -0.35 8.16
N SER A 465 43.96 -0.05 6.87
CA SER A 465 43.34 1.16 6.33
C SER A 465 41.81 1.11 6.50
N ASN A 466 41.14 2.27 6.30
CA ASN A 466 39.68 2.32 6.25
C ASN A 466 39.09 1.44 5.13
N THR A 467 39.79 1.36 3.97
CA THR A 467 39.39 0.52 2.83
C THR A 467 39.43 -0.96 3.18
N GLU A 468 40.52 -1.42 3.82
CA GLU A 468 40.66 -2.81 4.27
C GLU A 468 39.61 -3.17 5.31
N ASN A 469 39.41 -2.29 6.30
CA ASN A 469 38.40 -2.47 7.36
C ASN A 469 36.99 -2.62 6.76
N LEU A 470 36.62 -1.75 5.82
CA LEU A 470 35.32 -1.81 5.15
C LEU A 470 35.16 -3.06 4.29
N ALA A 471 36.21 -3.45 3.57
CA ALA A 471 36.23 -4.66 2.73
C ALA A 471 36.01 -5.92 3.56
N LEU A 472 36.66 -6.05 4.72
CA LEU A 472 36.51 -7.17 5.63
C LEU A 472 35.13 -7.22 6.28
N GLN A 473 34.52 -6.08 6.63
CA GLN A 473 33.12 -6.00 7.09
C GLN A 473 32.14 -6.40 5.99
N ASN A 474 32.39 -5.97 4.75
CA ASN A 474 31.55 -6.29 3.60
C ASN A 474 31.56 -7.79 3.25
N ILE A 475 32.69 -8.49 3.42
CA ILE A 475 32.75 -9.96 3.27
C ILE A 475 31.76 -10.61 4.23
N GLN A 476 31.80 -10.25 5.52
CA GLN A 476 30.91 -10.82 6.53
C GLN A 476 29.44 -10.61 6.18
N SER A 477 29.09 -9.38 5.80
CA SER A 477 27.70 -9.02 5.49
C SER A 477 27.17 -9.79 4.27
N ARG A 478 27.97 -9.89 3.19
CA ARG A 478 27.59 -10.61 1.98
C ARG A 478 27.54 -12.12 2.17
N SER A 479 28.49 -12.69 2.93
CA SER A 479 28.49 -14.13 3.23
C SER A 479 27.19 -14.55 3.93
N ARG A 480 26.64 -13.73 4.82
CA ARG A 480 25.35 -14.00 5.48
C ARG A 480 24.21 -14.12 4.46
N MET A 481 24.20 -13.28 3.41
CA MET A 481 23.16 -13.37 2.38
C MET A 481 23.31 -14.65 1.54
N VAL A 482 24.52 -15.00 1.12
CA VAL A 482 24.78 -16.24 0.36
C VAL A 482 24.32 -17.47 1.16
N ILE A 483 24.67 -17.51 2.45
CA ILE A 483 24.26 -18.59 3.35
C ILE A 483 22.74 -18.61 3.54
N ALA A 484 22.10 -17.45 3.71
CA ALA A 484 20.65 -17.35 3.87
C ALA A 484 19.91 -17.97 2.66
N TYR A 485 20.31 -17.61 1.43
CA TYR A 485 19.71 -18.20 0.22
C TYR A 485 20.00 -19.69 0.06
N TYR A 486 21.20 -20.14 0.41
CA TYR A 486 21.51 -21.57 0.40
C TYR A 486 20.61 -22.35 1.35
N TYR A 487 20.43 -21.83 2.56
CA TYR A 487 19.51 -22.45 3.53
C TYR A 487 18.03 -22.34 3.10
N ALA A 488 17.62 -21.23 2.51
CA ALA A 488 16.26 -21.08 2.00
C ALA A 488 15.89 -22.12 0.93
N GLN A 489 16.84 -22.51 0.10
CA GLN A 489 16.66 -23.56 -0.89
C GLN A 489 16.71 -24.97 -0.28
N MET A 490 17.56 -25.20 0.70
CA MET A 490 17.81 -26.56 1.21
C MET A 490 16.89 -26.96 2.37
N LEU A 491 16.46 -26.02 3.21
CA LEU A 491 15.68 -26.36 4.42
C LEU A 491 14.37 -27.11 4.14
N PRO A 492 13.59 -26.81 3.11
CA PRO A 492 12.40 -27.59 2.80
C PRO A 492 12.72 -29.07 2.52
N MET A 493 13.82 -29.35 1.81
CA MET A 493 14.31 -30.70 1.55
C MET A 493 14.82 -31.36 2.83
N VAL A 494 15.66 -30.68 3.63
CA VAL A 494 16.18 -31.17 4.92
C VAL A 494 15.04 -31.54 5.87
N ARG A 495 13.97 -30.75 5.87
CA ARG A 495 12.76 -30.97 6.68
C ARG A 495 11.77 -31.96 6.03
N GLN A 496 12.13 -32.58 4.92
CA GLN A 496 11.28 -33.53 4.19
C GLN A 496 9.89 -32.99 3.83
N ARG A 497 9.84 -31.70 3.44
CA ARG A 497 8.57 -31.08 3.06
C ARG A 497 8.00 -31.73 1.80
N PRO A 498 6.75 -32.19 1.80
CA PRO A 498 6.08 -32.70 0.60
C PRO A 498 6.06 -31.62 -0.50
N GLY A 499 6.43 -32.02 -1.73
CA GLY A 499 6.50 -31.10 -2.88
C GLY A 499 7.74 -30.19 -2.93
N GLY A 500 8.66 -30.25 -1.94
CA GLY A 500 9.91 -29.47 -1.93
C GLY A 500 9.66 -27.95 -1.90
N GLY A 501 10.23 -27.23 -2.88
CA GLY A 501 10.14 -25.78 -3.01
C GLY A 501 11.31 -25.06 -2.33
N SER A 502 11.25 -23.71 -2.28
CA SER A 502 12.19 -22.87 -1.54
C SER A 502 11.45 -21.89 -0.64
N LEU A 503 12.13 -21.41 0.39
CA LEU A 503 11.63 -20.37 1.27
C LEU A 503 11.93 -18.99 0.68
N LEU A 504 11.10 -18.01 0.98
CA LEU A 504 11.41 -16.62 0.71
C LEU A 504 12.29 -16.06 1.80
N VAL A 505 13.36 -15.40 1.40
CA VAL A 505 14.24 -14.68 2.31
C VAL A 505 13.64 -13.31 2.59
N LEU A 506 13.35 -13.03 3.85
CA LEU A 506 12.83 -11.73 4.28
C LEU A 506 13.95 -10.80 4.69
N GLY A 507 13.94 -9.59 4.12
CA GLY A 507 14.80 -8.49 4.52
C GLY A 507 14.32 -7.83 5.83
N SER A 508 15.23 -7.11 6.49
CA SER A 508 14.94 -6.42 7.74
C SER A 508 15.60 -5.03 7.81
N SER A 509 15.72 -4.33 6.69
CA SER A 509 16.20 -2.94 6.67
C SER A 509 15.00 -2.00 6.75
N ASN A 510 14.99 -1.07 7.72
CA ASN A 510 13.93 -0.06 7.82
C ASN A 510 14.14 1.10 6.83
N VAL A 511 13.11 1.97 6.66
CA VAL A 511 13.17 3.06 5.68
C VAL A 511 14.29 4.05 5.93
N ASP A 512 14.63 4.34 7.18
CA ASP A 512 15.67 5.33 7.54
C ASP A 512 17.07 4.85 7.15
N GLU A 513 17.35 3.57 7.36
CA GLU A 513 18.60 2.92 6.95
C GLU A 513 18.73 2.85 5.43
N CYS A 514 17.67 2.43 4.76
CA CYS A 514 17.60 2.34 3.30
C CYS A 514 17.76 3.71 2.65
N LEU A 515 17.09 4.75 3.16
CA LEU A 515 17.16 6.11 2.62
C LEU A 515 18.59 6.69 2.68
N ARG A 516 19.31 6.41 3.76
CA ARG A 516 20.71 6.81 3.92
C ARG A 516 21.69 5.91 3.20
N GLY A 517 21.26 4.70 2.79
CA GLY A 517 22.11 3.66 2.24
C GLY A 517 23.06 3.06 3.28
N TYR A 518 22.62 2.98 4.55
CA TYR A 518 23.34 2.34 5.65
C TYR A 518 23.20 0.81 5.55
N LEU A 519 23.72 0.29 4.48
CA LEU A 519 23.73 -1.14 4.16
C LEU A 519 24.96 -1.47 3.31
N THR A 520 25.34 -2.73 3.29
CA THR A 520 26.34 -3.26 2.34
C THR A 520 25.59 -3.75 1.11
N LYS A 521 25.98 -3.27 -0.08
CA LYS A 521 25.37 -3.74 -1.32
C LYS A 521 25.49 -5.25 -1.44
N TYR A 522 24.36 -5.96 -1.67
CA TYR A 522 24.23 -7.42 -1.73
C TYR A 522 24.40 -8.13 -0.38
N ASP A 523 24.10 -7.50 0.74
CA ASP A 523 23.93 -8.17 2.04
C ASP A 523 22.45 -8.57 2.28
N CYS A 524 22.09 -8.92 3.51
CA CYS A 524 20.73 -9.31 3.87
C CYS A 524 19.64 -8.23 3.64
N SER A 525 20.06 -7.01 3.23
CA SER A 525 19.12 -5.99 2.74
C SER A 525 18.67 -6.20 1.30
N SER A 526 19.29 -7.15 0.57
CA SER A 526 18.93 -7.52 -0.81
C SER A 526 18.18 -8.86 -0.86
N ALA A 527 17.20 -9.04 0.02
CA ALA A 527 16.35 -10.23 0.15
C ALA A 527 15.24 -10.28 -0.93
N ASP A 528 14.33 -11.26 -0.87
CA ASP A 528 13.22 -11.38 -1.83
C ASP A 528 12.13 -10.34 -1.56
N ILE A 529 11.78 -10.13 -0.29
CA ILE A 529 10.80 -9.14 0.15
C ILE A 529 11.19 -8.56 1.51
N ASN A 530 10.86 -7.30 1.76
CA ASN A 530 11.15 -6.63 3.02
C ASN A 530 9.85 -6.12 3.68
N PRO A 531 9.31 -6.81 4.68
CA PRO A 531 8.07 -6.41 5.34
C PRO A 531 8.14 -5.07 6.06
N ILE A 532 9.33 -4.63 6.47
CA ILE A 532 9.53 -3.39 7.24
C ILE A 532 10.23 -2.28 6.46
N GLY A 533 10.50 -2.49 5.17
CA GLY A 533 11.33 -1.58 4.36
C GLY A 533 10.80 -0.17 4.21
N SER A 534 9.50 0.03 4.40
CA SER A 534 8.85 1.35 4.36
C SER A 534 8.41 1.84 5.74
N ILE A 535 8.83 1.18 6.83
CA ILE A 535 8.46 1.57 8.19
C ILE A 535 9.62 2.31 8.84
N SER A 536 9.32 3.45 9.48
CA SER A 536 10.34 4.22 10.21
C SER A 536 10.78 3.48 11.47
N LYS A 537 12.02 3.73 11.90
CA LYS A 537 12.54 3.15 13.14
C LYS A 537 11.72 3.55 14.37
N SER A 538 11.19 4.76 14.37
CA SER A 538 10.32 5.25 15.44
C SER A 538 9.00 4.48 15.49
N ASP A 539 8.39 4.17 14.35
CA ASP A 539 7.19 3.35 14.29
C ASP A 539 7.49 1.87 14.62
N LEU A 540 8.65 1.35 14.21
CA LEU A 540 9.07 0.00 14.61
C LEU A 540 9.23 -0.13 16.13
N LYS A 541 9.83 0.87 16.80
CA LYS A 541 9.94 0.87 18.27
C LYS A 541 8.57 0.89 18.95
N ARG A 542 7.64 1.72 18.43
CA ARG A 542 6.24 1.75 18.93
C ARG A 542 5.54 0.41 18.71
N PHE A 543 5.70 -0.17 17.51
CA PHE A 543 5.17 -1.49 17.21
C PHE A 543 5.69 -2.58 18.16
N ILE A 544 7.01 -2.65 18.41
CA ILE A 544 7.60 -3.64 19.32
C ILE A 544 7.09 -3.44 20.76
N ALA A 545 6.99 -2.19 21.22
CA ALA A 545 6.43 -1.88 22.54
C ALA A 545 4.93 -2.24 22.66
N TRP A 546 4.16 -2.03 21.61
CA TRP A 546 2.78 -2.46 21.52
C TRP A 546 2.67 -3.99 21.51
N ALA A 547 3.48 -4.66 20.68
CA ALA A 547 3.48 -6.11 20.52
C ALA A 547 3.90 -6.82 21.81
N SER A 548 4.86 -6.28 22.57
CA SER A 548 5.25 -6.82 23.89
C SER A 548 4.04 -7.02 24.79
N LYS A 549 3.12 -6.04 24.83
CA LYS A 549 1.93 -6.05 25.69
C LYS A 549 0.76 -6.81 25.07
N ASN A 550 0.44 -6.55 23.80
CA ASN A 550 -0.79 -7.04 23.18
C ASN A 550 -0.65 -8.46 22.59
N LEU A 551 0.57 -8.92 22.33
CA LEU A 551 0.85 -10.29 21.89
C LEU A 551 1.35 -11.20 23.01
N ASP A 552 1.39 -10.69 24.25
CA ASP A 552 1.95 -11.39 25.43
C ASP A 552 3.39 -11.87 25.19
N MET A 553 4.25 -10.94 24.75
CA MET A 553 5.65 -11.20 24.41
C MET A 553 6.60 -10.25 25.15
N PRO A 554 6.74 -10.35 26.49
CA PRO A 554 7.58 -9.41 27.26
C PRO A 554 9.05 -9.41 26.83
N ILE A 555 9.54 -10.49 26.24
CA ILE A 555 10.89 -10.61 25.66
C ILE A 555 11.21 -9.53 24.62
N LEU A 556 10.21 -8.93 23.99
CA LEU A 556 10.40 -7.88 23.00
C LEU A 556 10.94 -6.57 23.61
N GLU A 557 10.78 -6.35 24.91
CA GLU A 557 11.29 -5.15 25.60
C GLU A 557 12.82 -5.06 25.54
N ASP A 558 13.52 -6.20 25.54
CA ASP A 558 14.98 -6.27 25.46
C ASP A 558 15.55 -5.74 24.11
N PHE A 559 14.69 -5.60 23.09
CA PHE A 559 15.08 -5.10 21.76
C PHE A 559 14.90 -3.58 21.62
N ILE A 560 14.09 -2.92 22.46
CA ILE A 560 13.75 -1.48 22.33
C ILE A 560 14.98 -0.59 22.63
N HIS A 561 15.85 -1.01 23.52
CA HIS A 561 16.96 -0.20 24.03
C HIS A 561 18.30 -0.40 23.28
N ALA A 562 18.32 -1.16 22.21
CA ALA A 562 19.53 -1.34 21.39
C ALA A 562 19.91 -0.03 20.65
N ILE A 563 21.05 0.55 21.02
CA ILE A 563 21.58 1.80 20.46
C ILE A 563 22.46 1.47 19.24
N LEU A 564 22.14 2.10 18.08
CA LEU A 564 23.04 2.14 16.93
C LEU A 564 23.57 3.57 16.78
N ASP A 565 24.89 3.73 16.76
CA ASP A 565 25.55 5.02 16.55
C ASP A 565 25.73 5.31 15.06
N MET A 566 24.80 6.07 14.47
CA MET A 566 24.91 6.59 13.11
C MET A 566 25.30 8.08 13.08
N GLY A 567 25.57 8.67 14.25
CA GLY A 567 25.84 10.11 14.43
C GLY A 567 24.62 11.01 14.13
N MET A 568 23.42 10.42 14.10
CA MET A 568 22.10 11.06 14.04
C MET A 568 21.11 10.17 14.75
N THR A 569 20.11 10.76 15.40
CA THR A 569 18.99 10.00 15.96
C THR A 569 18.05 9.50 14.87
N TYR A 570 17.28 8.46 15.12
CA TYR A 570 16.28 7.96 14.18
C TYR A 570 15.16 8.97 13.95
N ASP A 571 14.79 9.77 14.96
CA ASP A 571 13.80 10.85 14.79
C ASP A 571 14.31 11.93 13.84
N GLU A 572 15.60 12.27 13.89
CA GLU A 572 16.23 13.16 12.93
C GLU A 572 16.22 12.56 11.51
N LEU A 573 16.56 11.27 11.37
CA LEU A 573 16.55 10.58 10.08
C LEU A 573 15.14 10.50 9.46
N SER A 574 14.14 10.15 10.25
CA SER A 574 12.74 10.15 9.82
C SER A 574 12.29 11.56 9.39
N ARG A 575 12.71 12.60 10.13
CA ARG A 575 12.42 13.99 9.73
C ARG A 575 13.11 14.39 8.43
N PHE A 576 14.37 14.01 8.22
CA PHE A 576 15.08 14.23 6.96
C PHE A 576 14.38 13.50 5.80
N GLY A 577 13.93 12.26 6.01
CA GLY A 577 13.17 11.49 5.04
C GLY A 577 11.89 12.21 4.61
N THR A 578 11.08 12.63 5.56
CA THR A 578 9.85 13.41 5.33
C THR A 578 10.13 14.69 4.54
N LEU A 579 11.11 15.50 4.97
CA LEU A 579 11.45 16.76 4.31
C LEU A 579 11.98 16.53 2.88
N ARG A 580 12.74 15.46 2.66
CA ARG A 580 13.29 15.09 1.35
C ARG A 580 12.25 14.55 0.39
N LYS A 581 11.37 13.66 0.87
CA LYS A 581 10.49 12.84 0.03
C LYS A 581 9.08 13.42 -0.10
N GLN A 582 8.51 13.91 0.98
CA GLN A 582 7.16 14.48 0.98
C GLN A 582 7.18 15.98 0.66
N HIS A 583 8.09 16.73 1.29
CA HIS A 583 8.19 18.18 1.06
C HIS A 583 9.12 18.55 -0.09
N ASN A 584 9.80 17.60 -0.72
CA ASN A 584 10.70 17.80 -1.87
C ASN A 584 11.81 18.85 -1.63
N LEU A 585 12.28 19.00 -0.39
CA LEU A 585 13.30 19.98 -0.05
C LEU A 585 14.70 19.48 -0.42
N GLY A 586 15.45 20.37 -1.09
CA GLY A 586 16.90 20.22 -1.28
C GLY A 586 17.68 20.59 0.00
N PRO A 587 19.04 20.46 -0.01
CA PRO A 587 19.84 20.68 1.20
C PRO A 587 19.63 22.06 1.85
N TYR A 588 19.59 23.11 1.06
CA TYR A 588 19.43 24.47 1.58
C TYR A 588 18.01 24.73 2.12
N GLY A 589 16.97 24.32 1.40
CA GLY A 589 15.58 24.42 1.87
C GLY A 589 15.33 23.63 3.15
N MET A 590 15.89 22.42 3.24
CA MET A 590 15.83 21.59 4.45
C MET A 590 16.53 22.26 5.64
N PHE A 591 17.70 22.87 5.44
CA PHE A 591 18.40 23.61 6.48
C PHE A 591 17.55 24.77 7.00
N LEU A 592 16.97 25.59 6.11
CA LEU A 592 16.12 26.72 6.50
C LEU A 592 14.89 26.25 7.30
N ARG A 593 14.27 25.15 6.88
CA ARG A 593 13.11 24.57 7.59
C ARG A 593 13.49 24.12 9.01
N LEU A 594 14.60 23.42 9.13
CA LEU A 594 15.06 22.87 10.42
C LEU A 594 15.60 23.95 11.36
N LEU A 595 16.09 25.08 10.85
CA LEU A 595 16.41 26.25 11.69
C LEU A 595 15.18 26.72 12.50
N ASN A 596 14.01 26.73 11.88
CA ASN A 596 12.76 27.10 12.55
C ASN A 596 12.29 26.01 13.54
N GLU A 597 12.44 24.73 13.18
CA GLU A 597 11.93 23.63 13.98
C GLU A 597 12.85 23.29 15.17
N TRP A 598 14.18 23.30 14.96
CA TRP A 598 15.14 22.83 15.96
C TRP A 598 15.90 23.97 16.64
N GLY A 599 16.10 25.08 15.93
CA GLY A 599 16.79 26.27 16.45
C GLY A 599 15.91 27.17 17.30
N GLY A 600 14.60 27.26 16.99
CA GLY A 600 13.65 28.16 17.68
C GLY A 600 13.42 27.87 19.16
N HIS A 601 13.76 26.67 19.63
CA HIS A 601 13.64 26.24 21.02
C HIS A 601 15.01 26.10 21.74
N GLY A 602 16.10 26.60 21.13
CA GLY A 602 17.44 26.54 21.72
C GLY A 602 18.06 25.15 21.85
N LYS A 603 17.48 24.12 21.18
CA LYS A 603 17.97 22.75 21.27
C LYS A 603 19.26 22.52 20.48
N LEU A 604 19.39 23.16 19.31
CA LEU A 604 20.56 23.04 18.43
C LEU A 604 20.96 24.40 17.89
N SER A 605 22.26 24.64 17.78
CA SER A 605 22.81 25.84 17.12
C SER A 605 22.64 25.74 15.58
N PRO A 606 22.67 26.89 14.88
CA PRO A 606 22.64 26.86 13.40
C PRO A 606 23.77 26.04 12.78
N ARG A 607 24.93 25.98 13.41
CA ARG A 607 26.09 25.18 12.97
C ARG A 607 25.81 23.69 13.08
N GLU A 608 25.31 23.25 14.23
CA GLU A 608 24.95 21.84 14.43
C GLU A 608 23.88 21.36 13.47
N ILE A 609 22.85 22.18 13.20
CA ILE A 609 21.81 21.89 12.20
C ILE A 609 22.42 21.76 10.80
N ALA A 610 23.31 22.71 10.43
CA ALA A 610 24.00 22.68 9.14
C ALA A 610 24.84 21.42 8.97
N ASP A 611 25.61 21.03 9.96
CA ASP A 611 26.46 19.84 9.92
C ASP A 611 25.63 18.57 9.79
N LYS A 612 24.49 18.45 10.48
CA LYS A 612 23.56 17.32 10.36
C LYS A 612 22.94 17.25 8.95
N VAL A 613 22.45 18.35 8.40
CA VAL A 613 21.86 18.41 7.04
C VAL A 613 22.91 18.04 5.99
N LYS A 614 24.12 18.59 6.07
CA LYS A 614 25.22 18.27 5.15
C LYS A 614 25.60 16.80 5.24
N ARG A 615 25.70 16.24 6.45
CA ARG A 615 26.03 14.85 6.69
C ARG A 615 24.97 13.92 6.11
N PHE A 616 23.67 14.22 6.32
CA PHE A 616 22.58 13.43 5.72
C PHE A 616 22.69 13.40 4.20
N HIS A 617 22.76 14.56 3.55
CA HIS A 617 22.81 14.65 2.09
C HIS A 617 24.08 14.03 1.51
N HIS A 618 25.24 14.19 2.16
CA HIS A 618 26.48 13.54 1.74
C HIS A 618 26.32 12.03 1.64
N TYR A 619 25.85 11.39 2.71
CA TYR A 619 25.64 9.94 2.70
C TYR A 619 24.53 9.50 1.76
N HIS A 620 23.46 10.26 1.65
CA HIS A 620 22.40 9.98 0.68
C HIS A 620 22.94 9.98 -0.75
N PHE A 621 23.74 10.96 -1.12
CA PHE A 621 24.29 11.07 -2.47
C PHE A 621 25.30 9.96 -2.79
N ILE A 622 26.28 9.73 -1.94
CA ILE A 622 27.32 8.72 -2.21
C ILE A 622 26.79 7.30 -2.19
N ASN A 623 25.71 7.04 -1.44
CA ASN A 623 25.10 5.73 -1.29
C ASN A 623 23.89 5.48 -2.21
N ARG A 624 23.45 6.48 -2.98
CA ARG A 624 22.26 6.36 -3.84
C ARG A 624 22.31 5.14 -4.77
N HIS A 625 23.49 4.81 -5.29
CA HIS A 625 23.71 3.62 -6.14
C HIS A 625 23.38 2.28 -5.46
N LYS A 626 23.33 2.22 -4.13
CA LYS A 626 22.97 1.00 -3.38
C LYS A 626 21.49 0.67 -3.49
N GLN A 627 20.65 1.67 -3.72
CA GLN A 627 19.20 1.48 -3.86
C GLN A 627 18.80 0.69 -5.12
N THR A 628 19.72 0.52 -6.09
CA THR A 628 19.49 -0.32 -7.27
C THR A 628 19.27 -1.81 -6.94
N VAL A 629 19.66 -2.24 -5.75
CA VAL A 629 19.51 -3.61 -5.25
C VAL A 629 18.62 -3.67 -4.01
N ALA A 630 17.88 -2.60 -3.74
CA ALA A 630 16.95 -2.58 -2.62
C ALA A 630 15.85 -3.64 -2.81
N THR A 631 15.60 -4.38 -1.74
CA THR A 631 14.54 -5.39 -1.70
C THR A 631 13.17 -4.74 -1.90
N PRO A 632 12.27 -5.36 -2.68
CA PRO A 632 10.88 -4.96 -2.73
C PRO A 632 10.27 -4.88 -1.33
N ALA A 633 9.62 -3.75 -1.04
CA ALA A 633 8.97 -3.51 0.23
C ALA A 633 7.54 -3.02 0.01
N TYR A 634 6.61 -3.43 0.86
CA TYR A 634 5.29 -2.84 0.88
C TYR A 634 5.36 -1.41 1.41
N HIS A 635 4.65 -0.49 0.75
CA HIS A 635 4.59 0.90 1.18
C HIS A 635 3.78 1.02 2.48
N ALA A 636 4.38 1.64 3.48
CA ALA A 636 3.74 1.89 4.77
C ALA A 636 3.73 3.37 5.14
N GLU A 637 4.79 4.08 4.78
CA GLU A 637 4.87 5.54 4.86
C GLU A 637 4.57 6.16 3.51
N SER A 638 4.31 7.48 3.48
CA SER A 638 4.15 8.24 2.24
C SER A 638 5.47 8.39 1.45
N TYR A 639 6.54 7.78 1.87
CA TYR A 639 7.81 7.63 1.14
C TYR A 639 8.39 6.23 1.34
N SER A 640 9.20 5.78 0.37
CA SER A 640 9.80 4.45 0.36
C SER A 640 11.27 4.53 -0.02
N PRO A 641 12.12 3.60 0.44
CA PRO A 641 13.50 3.50 -0.02
C PRO A 641 13.60 2.98 -1.46
N ASP A 642 12.56 2.35 -1.94
CA ASP A 642 12.45 1.70 -3.23
C ASP A 642 12.19 2.72 -4.35
N ASP A 643 13.08 3.68 -4.46
CA ASP A 643 12.87 4.91 -5.20
C ASP A 643 13.15 4.86 -6.68
N HIS A 644 13.94 3.89 -7.17
CA HIS A 644 14.36 3.88 -8.57
C HIS A 644 13.19 3.69 -9.55
N ARG A 645 12.02 3.26 -9.08
CA ARG A 645 10.76 3.24 -9.84
C ARG A 645 9.98 4.55 -9.71
N PHE A 646 10.09 5.22 -8.59
CA PHE A 646 9.23 6.34 -8.21
C PHE A 646 9.98 7.65 -8.01
N ASP A 647 11.27 7.60 -7.69
CA ASP A 647 12.18 8.73 -7.62
C ASP A 647 13.19 8.67 -8.77
N LEU A 648 12.97 9.47 -9.79
CA LEU A 648 13.78 9.49 -11.02
C LEU A 648 15.08 10.31 -10.87
N ARG A 649 15.51 10.63 -9.65
CA ARG A 649 16.79 11.29 -9.41
C ARG A 649 17.95 10.37 -9.74
N PRO A 650 19.10 10.91 -10.19
CA PRO A 650 20.26 10.11 -10.59
C PRO A 650 20.73 9.12 -9.51
N PHE A 651 21.25 7.99 -9.90
CA PHE A 651 21.91 7.02 -9.00
C PHE A 651 23.35 7.41 -8.65
N LEU A 652 24.04 8.06 -9.59
CA LEU A 652 25.42 8.51 -9.42
C LEU A 652 25.44 10.04 -9.42
N TYR A 653 25.98 10.61 -8.37
CA TYR A 653 26.15 12.04 -8.24
C TYR A 653 27.62 12.43 -8.40
N PRO A 654 27.92 13.53 -9.12
CA PRO A 654 29.28 14.06 -9.16
C PRO A 654 29.70 14.56 -7.76
N PRO A 655 30.99 14.48 -7.40
CA PRO A 655 31.46 14.87 -6.06
C PRO A 655 31.05 16.27 -5.62
N ALA A 656 30.92 17.19 -6.58
CA ALA A 656 30.52 18.60 -6.32
C ALA A 656 29.01 18.85 -6.37
N PHE A 657 28.17 17.83 -6.46
CA PHE A 657 26.73 18.01 -6.66
C PHE A 657 26.05 18.96 -5.69
N ALA A 658 26.39 18.88 -4.40
CA ALA A 658 25.81 19.72 -3.36
C ALA A 658 26.62 20.97 -3.03
N SER A 659 27.70 21.26 -3.75
CA SER A 659 28.65 22.34 -3.40
C SER A 659 27.96 23.71 -3.27
N TRP A 660 27.09 24.06 -4.21
CA TRP A 660 26.33 25.31 -4.15
C TRP A 660 25.44 25.38 -2.91
N SER A 661 24.63 24.35 -2.66
CA SER A 661 23.72 24.30 -1.51
C SER A 661 24.49 24.35 -0.19
N PHE A 662 25.61 23.64 -0.09
CA PHE A 662 26.43 23.60 1.11
C PHE A 662 27.11 24.95 1.36
N LYS A 663 27.60 25.63 0.31
CA LYS A 663 28.11 27.00 0.40
C LYS A 663 27.04 27.97 0.90
N LYS A 664 25.82 27.88 0.37
CA LYS A 664 24.67 28.72 0.82
C LYS A 664 24.32 28.49 2.28
N ILE A 665 24.39 27.24 2.74
CA ILE A 665 24.19 26.91 4.15
C ILE A 665 25.28 27.59 5.00
N ASP A 666 26.56 27.50 4.62
CA ASP A 666 27.66 28.10 5.36
C ASP A 666 27.55 29.62 5.44
N GLU A 667 27.30 30.31 4.30
CA GLU A 667 27.05 31.72 4.24
C GLU A 667 25.93 32.17 5.21
N ARG A 668 24.84 31.38 5.26
CA ARG A 668 23.71 31.65 6.15
C ARG A 668 24.05 31.42 7.62
N VAL A 669 24.77 30.37 7.94
CA VAL A 669 25.23 30.08 9.31
C VAL A 669 26.15 31.22 9.81
N GLU A 670 27.13 31.66 9.02
CA GLU A 670 28.00 32.76 9.41
C GLU A 670 27.24 34.06 9.65
N ALA A 671 26.26 34.37 8.82
CA ALA A 671 25.39 35.54 9.01
C ALA A 671 24.59 35.45 10.32
N LEU A 672 24.05 34.29 10.64
CA LEU A 672 23.31 34.03 11.87
C LEU A 672 24.22 34.11 13.12
N GLU A 673 25.40 33.54 13.09
CA GLU A 673 26.38 33.57 14.18
C GLU A 673 26.85 35.02 14.45
N LYS A 674 27.06 35.81 13.37
CA LYS A 674 27.41 37.28 13.50
C LYS A 674 26.26 38.06 14.12
N ALA A 675 25.01 37.79 13.74
CA ALA A 675 23.84 38.47 14.31
C ALA A 675 23.64 38.10 15.79
N MET A 676 23.82 36.84 16.17
CA MET A 676 23.76 36.38 17.56
C MET A 676 24.83 37.08 18.45
N LYS A 677 26.07 37.20 17.95
CA LYS A 677 27.14 37.91 18.66
C LYS A 677 26.84 39.41 18.87
N ARG A 678 26.02 40.04 18.03
CA ARG A 678 25.58 41.41 18.14
C ARG A 678 24.35 41.61 19.01
N GLY A 679 23.83 40.57 19.64
CA GLY A 679 22.62 40.61 20.48
C GLY A 679 21.32 40.92 19.70
N GLN A 680 21.32 40.73 18.40
CA GLN A 680 20.14 40.90 17.57
C GLN A 680 19.28 39.64 17.66
N THR A 681 18.02 39.83 18.13
CA THR A 681 17.04 38.73 18.11
C THR A 681 16.74 38.37 16.66
N ILE A 682 17.06 37.14 16.25
CA ILE A 682 16.73 36.65 14.92
C ILE A 682 15.24 36.25 14.94
N ARG A 683 14.42 37.09 14.32
CA ARG A 683 13.02 36.78 14.03
C ARG A 683 12.90 35.99 12.74
#